data_164cfae15ac45fa48485c86e411838e5
#
_entry.id   164cfae15ac45fa48485c86e411838e5
#
_cell.length_a   1.000
_cell.length_b   1.000
_cell.length_c   1.000
_cell.angle_alpha   90.00
_cell.angle_beta   90.00
_cell.angle_gamma   90.00
#
_symmetry.space_group_name_H-M   'P 1'
#
loop_
_entity.id
_entity.type
_entity.pdbx_description
1 polymer ?
#
loop_
_entity_poly.entity_id
_entity_poly.type
_entity_poly.pdbx_seq_one_letter_code
_entity_poly.pdbx_strand_id
1 'polypeptide(L)'
;MSIPIAFSLTDGEILLEQKLWESVGEQIGNNIFDAAMPKACAEVLVAGDFIAPNNKAVAAGLVHLQVSRQDQRGQWQDLVDKELLVFGDRNWYKQLGAGLASSSAELITTMTISYQNAYGGEGYQLNPEGKGFKPVQTDTGEKQFLPNIEYKNQLLTSSSQQVPPASFGRVDMMWPQRLSLAGTYDQAYLDNQMPGLANDIDWLYFNDAAKDQWLDGFFQGDEQYFISNMHAEHAVLKGQLPPIYGRAFVNQNVPLKDNNQQMTGEYQNEFKEIKTKLDTLWLFPNANMGVMIYRGTIKGYSDDGCDITALLLACENRNDTPRHLQHYQDQLTKRLDPDHGYKYMLFSSPLIAEGMRCGFKQLQDDFDFPLEMLGKANMDEFADTKKAEAMLQVDDAKLQIIEQCKAAGVDPTPYLDKINNPEKAPEQLKIEALMEKMAPGIVTDPENIDIFNIDLSVMDEIKAYTDEMAAQKTAEAKAQIKVEVEKLKSMPDVHLFADAIAKMENAINEIDLPPMWPRPDIKGQLVEVKKQVAETEKKIADLRAQGVSEEQLPKIDINIEKIEKQLLDAEVKLKETYAMGAHLMPTSRSPHPGQEAQIKADFLQKWRTGQALTNGDYACIDLSGENLVGIDLSGCYLEGVNFSHCDLSNANLEKSILAGANLSNAKLINANCQGANIGAANLSDADFSEANLSKAQLGGSNFTRTQLLRCEMPEINFLDTTFEQTVFNGAVLKQCNFINPIFNNCEFIGTDLTQVNMVKPVLVQANFSQATLDGANFVEAQASESDFSQAQMINSRFVGGCILNNSNFSQVNLSKSCLRENQLNHCDFSHAQLAEADFSGAELADSQFVGAKAHRTQFMKSQCQNADMRELNLMEGSLYKAYLVGVTFDRANLYCVNFIDSTLGNNSYKDANLDQTILKNWRP
;
A
#
# COMPACT_ATOMS: atom_id res chain seq x y z
N MET A 1 -8.24 -22.42 8.13
CA MET A 1 -8.20 -20.95 8.35
C MET A 1 -6.96 -20.60 9.12
N SER A 2 -6.24 -19.57 8.71
CA SER A 2 -5.06 -19.05 9.41
C SER A 2 -5.17 -17.55 9.64
N ILE A 3 -4.58 -17.06 10.73
CA ILE A 3 -4.54 -15.66 11.13
C ILE A 3 -3.07 -15.31 11.33
N PRO A 4 -2.41 -14.64 10.39
CA PRO A 4 -1.04 -14.16 10.56
C PRO A 4 -1.05 -12.84 11.35
N ILE A 5 -0.15 -12.71 12.32
CA ILE A 5 0.08 -11.50 13.11
C ILE A 5 1.57 -11.17 13.02
N ALA A 6 1.90 -10.07 12.37
CA ALA A 6 3.28 -9.61 12.22
C ALA A 6 3.71 -8.72 13.39
N PHE A 7 4.99 -8.81 13.77
CA PHE A 7 5.57 -8.00 14.83
C PHE A 7 7.06 -7.70 14.54
N SER A 8 7.57 -6.64 15.12
CA SER A 8 8.98 -6.24 15.03
C SER A 8 9.84 -7.13 15.95
N LEU A 9 10.95 -7.65 15.43
CA LEU A 9 11.89 -8.50 16.19
C LEU A 9 12.76 -7.72 17.19
N THR A 10 12.87 -6.40 17.06
CA THR A 10 13.69 -5.56 17.94
C THR A 10 12.95 -5.10 19.19
N ASP A 11 11.67 -4.75 19.04
CA ASP A 11 10.87 -4.12 20.11
C ASP A 11 9.57 -4.88 20.44
N GLY A 12 9.16 -5.82 19.60
CA GLY A 12 7.94 -6.62 19.78
C GLY A 12 6.65 -5.88 19.41
N GLU A 13 6.74 -4.68 18.81
CA GLU A 13 5.55 -3.96 18.33
C GLU A 13 4.81 -4.72 17.23
N ILE A 14 3.47 -4.68 17.28
CA ILE A 14 2.64 -5.30 16.24
C ILE A 14 2.72 -4.45 14.97
N LEU A 15 3.10 -5.11 13.89
CA LEU A 15 3.19 -4.51 12.58
C LEU A 15 1.85 -4.62 11.83
N LEU A 16 1.71 -3.76 10.85
CA LEU A 16 0.53 -3.75 10.00
C LEU A 16 0.50 -4.93 9.05
N GLU A 17 -0.71 -5.37 8.73
CA GLU A 17 -0.93 -6.43 7.74
C GLU A 17 -0.33 -6.07 6.37
N GLN A 18 -0.41 -4.83 5.96
CA GLN A 18 0.17 -4.36 4.70
C GLN A 18 1.68 -4.56 4.64
N LYS A 19 2.40 -4.20 5.71
CA LYS A 19 3.85 -4.45 5.84
C LYS A 19 4.19 -5.94 5.79
N LEU A 20 3.32 -6.80 6.32
CA LEU A 20 3.48 -8.24 6.22
C LEU A 20 3.57 -8.68 4.76
N TRP A 21 2.60 -8.29 3.93
CA TRP A 21 2.53 -8.77 2.54
C TRP A 21 3.64 -8.21 1.66
N GLU A 22 4.01 -6.95 1.85
CA GLU A 22 5.15 -6.32 1.18
C GLU A 22 6.45 -7.06 1.50
N SER A 23 6.76 -7.20 2.79
CA SER A 23 8.00 -7.85 3.24
C SER A 23 8.06 -9.34 2.91
N VAL A 24 6.95 -10.06 3.02
CA VAL A 24 6.90 -11.49 2.66
C VAL A 24 7.17 -11.70 1.17
N GLY A 25 6.59 -10.87 0.30
CA GLY A 25 6.85 -10.91 -1.13
C GLY A 25 8.34 -10.73 -1.47
N GLU A 26 8.99 -9.78 -0.80
CA GLU A 26 10.44 -9.54 -0.96
C GLU A 26 11.31 -10.71 -0.48
N GLN A 27 10.94 -11.35 0.64
CA GLN A 27 11.77 -12.37 1.29
C GLN A 27 11.61 -13.77 0.70
N ILE A 28 10.41 -14.16 0.30
CA ILE A 28 10.11 -15.50 -0.22
C ILE A 28 9.66 -15.53 -1.69
N GLY A 29 9.54 -14.36 -2.32
CA GLY A 29 9.14 -14.21 -3.72
C GLY A 29 7.72 -14.74 -3.97
N ASN A 30 7.52 -15.39 -5.12
CA ASN A 30 6.23 -15.94 -5.53
C ASN A 30 5.85 -17.26 -4.81
N ASN A 31 6.55 -17.65 -3.76
CA ASN A 31 6.22 -18.84 -2.99
C ASN A 31 4.98 -18.61 -2.11
N ILE A 32 4.19 -19.67 -1.92
CA ILE A 32 3.03 -19.59 -1.03
C ILE A 32 3.51 -19.40 0.40
N PHE A 33 3.14 -18.28 1.03
CA PHE A 33 3.54 -17.96 2.40
C PHE A 33 2.97 -18.94 3.41
N ASP A 34 1.69 -19.26 3.32
CA ASP A 34 1.00 -20.22 4.18
C ASP A 34 -0.10 -20.94 3.40
N ALA A 35 -0.06 -22.27 3.42
CA ALA A 35 -1.05 -23.09 2.74
C ALA A 35 -2.38 -23.20 3.49
N ALA A 36 -2.52 -22.57 4.65
CA ALA A 36 -3.68 -22.63 5.54
C ALA A 36 -4.12 -24.06 5.94
N MET A 37 -3.25 -25.02 5.80
CA MET A 37 -3.53 -26.43 6.14
C MET A 37 -3.24 -26.70 7.63
N PRO A 38 -4.00 -27.59 8.28
CA PRO A 38 -3.75 -27.97 9.68
C PRO A 38 -2.34 -28.52 9.87
N LYS A 39 -1.70 -28.17 10.97
CA LYS A 39 -0.37 -28.68 11.34
C LYS A 39 -0.45 -29.63 12.52
N ALA A 40 0.34 -30.69 12.50
CA ALA A 40 0.36 -31.68 13.56
C ALA A 40 1.06 -31.17 14.82
N CYS A 41 2.07 -30.33 14.67
CA CYS A 41 2.79 -29.66 15.74
C CYS A 41 3.24 -28.28 15.30
N ALA A 42 3.67 -27.44 16.22
CA ALA A 42 4.20 -26.15 15.90
C ALA A 42 5.61 -26.23 15.30
N GLU A 43 5.96 -25.20 14.52
CA GLU A 43 7.24 -25.08 13.85
C GLU A 43 7.76 -23.64 13.79
N VAL A 44 9.08 -23.52 13.67
CA VAL A 44 9.77 -22.25 13.47
C VAL A 44 10.42 -22.25 12.09
N LEU A 45 10.19 -21.21 11.33
CA LEU A 45 10.79 -20.99 10.02
C LEU A 45 11.55 -19.67 10.00
N VAL A 46 12.68 -19.64 9.30
CA VAL A 46 13.47 -18.42 9.12
C VAL A 46 13.74 -18.23 7.64
N ALA A 47 13.56 -17.02 7.15
CA ALA A 47 13.95 -16.62 5.80
C ALA A 47 14.74 -15.31 5.88
N GLY A 48 15.90 -15.27 5.23
CA GLY A 48 16.76 -14.11 5.22
C GLY A 48 18.18 -14.45 4.78
N ASP A 49 19.03 -13.44 4.83
CA ASP A 49 20.43 -13.53 4.43
C ASP A 49 21.33 -13.65 5.66
N PHE A 50 22.44 -14.39 5.52
CA PHE A 50 23.53 -14.31 6.48
C PHE A 50 24.27 -12.99 6.29
N ILE A 51 24.51 -12.27 7.38
CA ILE A 51 25.28 -11.02 7.38
C ILE A 51 26.54 -11.23 8.20
N ALA A 52 27.69 -11.04 7.56
CA ALA A 52 28.98 -11.22 8.21
C ALA A 52 29.11 -10.29 9.44
N PRO A 53 29.59 -10.76 10.57
CA PRO A 53 29.71 -9.96 11.78
C PRO A 53 30.49 -8.67 11.56
N ASN A 54 29.93 -7.53 11.98
CA ASN A 54 30.49 -6.20 11.82
C ASN A 54 30.78 -5.80 10.36
N ASN A 55 30.02 -6.33 9.41
CA ASN A 55 30.20 -6.12 7.96
C ASN A 55 31.62 -6.44 7.48
N LYS A 56 32.32 -7.29 8.18
CA LYS A 56 33.66 -7.76 7.77
C LYS A 56 33.52 -9.10 7.10
N ALA A 57 34.16 -9.23 5.97
CA ALA A 57 34.26 -10.50 5.28
C ALA A 57 34.89 -11.59 6.16
N VAL A 58 34.23 -12.72 6.22
CA VAL A 58 34.70 -13.90 6.96
C VAL A 58 34.53 -15.13 6.07
N ALA A 59 35.44 -16.12 6.22
CA ALA A 59 35.36 -17.36 5.47
C ALA A 59 34.19 -18.26 5.92
N ALA A 60 33.77 -18.14 7.16
CA ALA A 60 32.61 -18.81 7.72
C ALA A 60 32.04 -18.02 8.88
N GLY A 61 30.74 -18.12 9.09
CA GLY A 61 30.03 -17.54 10.20
C GLY A 61 29.01 -18.50 10.79
N LEU A 62 28.67 -18.29 12.06
CA LEU A 62 27.66 -19.08 12.76
C LEU A 62 26.34 -18.33 12.78
N VAL A 63 25.28 -18.99 12.36
CA VAL A 63 23.91 -18.54 12.61
C VAL A 63 23.29 -19.48 13.64
N HIS A 64 22.69 -18.90 14.66
CA HIS A 64 22.07 -19.62 15.75
C HIS A 64 20.61 -19.18 15.86
N LEU A 65 19.70 -20.15 15.77
CA LEU A 65 18.28 -19.99 16.03
C LEU A 65 17.94 -20.70 17.33
N GLN A 66 17.39 -19.99 18.30
CA GLN A 66 16.90 -20.57 19.53
C GLN A 66 15.49 -20.06 19.82
N VAL A 67 14.58 -20.96 20.19
CA VAL A 67 13.27 -20.63 20.75
C VAL A 67 13.13 -21.38 22.07
N SER A 68 12.80 -20.64 23.14
CA SER A 68 12.76 -21.18 24.49
C SER A 68 11.51 -20.73 25.23
N ARG A 69 11.11 -21.49 26.24
CA ARG A 69 9.96 -21.21 27.11
C ARG A 69 10.27 -21.56 28.55
N GLN A 70 9.66 -20.85 29.48
CA GLN A 70 9.71 -21.25 30.90
C GLN A 70 8.77 -22.43 31.15
N ASP A 71 9.29 -23.44 31.86
CA ASP A 71 8.47 -24.52 32.36
C ASP A 71 7.63 -24.06 33.57
N GLN A 72 6.76 -24.92 34.10
CA GLN A 72 5.91 -24.62 35.27
C GLN A 72 6.69 -24.31 36.55
N ARG A 73 8.00 -24.55 36.56
CA ARG A 73 8.92 -24.24 37.67
C ARG A 73 9.72 -22.97 37.43
N GLY A 74 9.47 -22.27 36.32
CA GLY A 74 10.17 -21.06 35.93
C GLY A 74 11.57 -21.31 35.35
N GLN A 75 11.91 -22.56 34.98
CA GLN A 75 13.18 -22.88 34.33
C GLN A 75 13.03 -22.79 32.82
N TRP A 76 14.03 -22.19 32.15
CA TRP A 76 14.07 -22.08 30.70
C TRP A 76 14.35 -23.45 30.07
N GLN A 77 13.56 -23.82 29.11
CA GLN A 77 13.70 -24.99 28.28
C GLN A 77 13.78 -24.56 26.81
N ASP A 78 14.81 -25.02 26.11
CA ASP A 78 14.94 -24.81 24.66
C ASP A 78 13.98 -25.75 23.95
N LEU A 79 13.09 -25.16 23.16
CA LEU A 79 12.14 -25.87 22.30
C LEU A 79 12.74 -26.14 20.93
N VAL A 80 13.51 -25.18 20.42
CA VAL A 80 14.31 -25.26 19.21
C VAL A 80 15.67 -24.66 19.52
N ASP A 81 16.73 -25.38 19.18
CA ASP A 81 18.12 -24.93 19.30
C ASP A 81 18.93 -25.47 18.10
N LYS A 82 19.14 -24.59 17.12
CA LYS A 82 19.74 -24.95 15.83
C LYS A 82 20.85 -24.01 15.45
N GLU A 83 22.06 -24.58 15.25
CA GLU A 83 23.21 -23.81 14.78
C GLU A 83 23.64 -24.29 13.38
N LEU A 84 23.81 -23.35 12.48
CA LEU A 84 24.34 -23.60 11.15
C LEU A 84 25.61 -22.78 10.90
N LEU A 85 26.58 -23.42 10.22
CA LEU A 85 27.72 -22.72 9.67
C LEU A 85 27.42 -22.29 8.24
N VAL A 86 27.64 -20.99 7.98
CA VAL A 86 27.53 -20.40 6.65
C VAL A 86 28.92 -20.12 6.14
N PHE A 87 29.22 -20.64 4.97
CA PHE A 87 30.54 -20.54 4.35
C PHE A 87 30.48 -19.75 3.06
N GLY A 88 31.63 -19.28 2.58
CA GLY A 88 31.88 -18.95 1.18
C GLY A 88 31.85 -20.19 0.28
N ASP A 89 32.09 -19.98 -1.00
CA ASP A 89 32.19 -21.09 -1.94
C ASP A 89 33.25 -22.11 -1.48
N ARG A 90 32.81 -23.38 -1.39
CA ARG A 90 33.65 -24.47 -0.99
C ARG A 90 33.86 -25.38 -2.16
N ASN A 91 35.15 -25.67 -2.47
CA ASN A 91 35.52 -26.57 -3.54
C ASN A 91 36.26 -27.81 -2.98
N TRP A 92 35.88 -28.99 -3.41
CA TRP A 92 36.56 -30.23 -3.14
C TRP A 92 37.15 -30.78 -4.43
N TYR A 93 38.44 -31.03 -4.43
CA TYR A 93 39.14 -31.52 -5.58
C TYR A 93 39.23 -33.07 -5.50
N LYS A 94 38.62 -33.77 -6.43
CA LYS A 94 38.59 -35.24 -6.49
C LYS A 94 39.99 -35.86 -6.57
N GLN A 95 40.93 -35.12 -7.14
CA GLN A 95 42.31 -35.59 -7.34
C GLN A 95 43.20 -35.54 -6.08
N LEU A 96 42.79 -34.89 -5.03
CA LEU A 96 43.60 -34.69 -3.81
C LEU A 96 43.33 -35.74 -2.72
N GLY A 97 42.61 -36.84 -3.03
CA GLY A 97 42.23 -37.84 -2.04
C GLY A 97 41.47 -37.18 -0.88
N ALA A 98 40.85 -37.81 0.02
CA ALA A 98 40.00 -37.29 1.09
C ALA A 98 40.35 -35.86 1.58
N GLY A 99 40.31 -34.92 0.67
CA GLY A 99 40.64 -33.52 0.94
C GLY A 99 39.56 -32.85 1.71
N LEU A 100 39.91 -32.18 2.76
CA LEU A 100 39.06 -31.17 3.43
C LEU A 100 38.60 -30.15 2.39
N ALA A 101 37.34 -29.86 2.39
CA ALA A 101 36.81 -28.75 1.62
C ALA A 101 37.57 -27.46 1.96
N SER A 102 38.21 -26.87 0.96
CA SER A 102 38.84 -25.57 1.17
C SER A 102 37.80 -24.47 0.96
N SER A 103 37.57 -23.58 1.92
CA SER A 103 36.89 -22.35 1.67
C SER A 103 37.79 -21.42 0.87
N SER A 104 37.37 -20.94 -0.29
CA SER A 104 38.04 -19.79 -0.89
C SER A 104 37.81 -18.58 0.04
N ALA A 105 38.84 -17.78 0.24
CA ALA A 105 38.78 -16.58 1.08
C ALA A 105 38.03 -15.44 0.35
N GLU A 106 36.86 -15.71 -0.24
CA GLU A 106 36.03 -14.66 -0.81
C GLU A 106 35.29 -13.88 0.27
N LEU A 107 35.10 -12.61 -0.03
CA LEU A 107 34.40 -11.64 0.81
C LEU A 107 32.90 -12.04 0.85
N ILE A 108 32.47 -12.70 1.94
CA ILE A 108 31.05 -12.97 2.18
C ILE A 108 30.51 -11.82 3.00
N THR A 109 29.67 -10.99 2.39
CA THR A 109 28.92 -9.94 3.11
C THR A 109 27.53 -10.44 3.48
N THR A 110 26.85 -11.11 2.57
CA THR A 110 25.52 -11.70 2.75
C THR A 110 25.42 -13.03 2.04
N MET A 111 24.59 -13.94 2.55
CA MET A 111 24.30 -15.23 1.90
C MET A 111 22.91 -15.70 2.33
N THR A 112 22.05 -16.00 1.36
CA THR A 112 20.70 -16.52 1.63
C THR A 112 20.77 -17.89 2.28
N ILE A 113 20.13 -18.04 3.44
CA ILE A 113 19.98 -19.30 4.18
C ILE A 113 18.71 -19.99 3.74
N SER A 114 18.83 -20.97 2.85
CA SER A 114 17.69 -21.69 2.30
C SER A 114 18.00 -23.18 2.11
N TYR A 115 16.96 -23.97 1.93
CA TYR A 115 17.07 -25.39 1.63
C TYR A 115 17.90 -25.66 0.37
N GLN A 116 17.73 -24.84 -0.68
CA GLN A 116 18.46 -24.97 -1.94
C GLN A 116 19.97 -24.72 -1.78
N ASN A 117 20.37 -23.96 -0.76
CA ASN A 117 21.80 -23.71 -0.49
C ASN A 117 22.46 -24.80 0.34
N ALA A 118 21.71 -25.80 0.83
CA ALA A 118 22.27 -26.97 1.50
C ALA A 118 22.92 -27.93 0.51
N TYR A 119 23.70 -28.91 1.03
CA TYR A 119 24.32 -29.95 0.22
C TYR A 119 23.29 -30.81 -0.48
N GLY A 120 23.52 -31.11 -1.77
CA GLY A 120 22.60 -31.88 -2.55
C GLY A 120 22.75 -31.62 -4.05
N GLY A 121 21.67 -31.84 -4.78
CA GLY A 121 21.58 -31.67 -6.21
C GLY A 121 21.12 -32.97 -6.91
N GLU A 122 21.07 -32.95 -8.24
CA GLU A 122 20.62 -34.10 -9.03
C GLU A 122 21.36 -35.37 -8.65
N GLY A 123 20.63 -36.42 -8.25
CA GLY A 123 21.14 -37.66 -7.76
C GLY A 123 21.33 -37.78 -6.25
N TYR A 124 21.14 -36.68 -5.47
CA TYR A 124 21.14 -36.72 -4.02
C TYR A 124 19.71 -36.77 -3.47
N GLN A 125 19.26 -37.97 -3.09
CA GLN A 125 17.85 -38.21 -2.74
C GLN A 125 17.34 -37.39 -1.52
N LEU A 126 18.25 -37.01 -0.62
CA LEU A 126 17.88 -36.27 0.60
C LEU A 126 17.64 -34.79 0.34
N ASN A 127 18.28 -34.20 -0.68
CA ASN A 127 18.09 -32.85 -1.11
C ASN A 127 18.36 -32.71 -2.62
N PRO A 128 17.40 -33.02 -3.49
CA PRO A 128 17.58 -32.98 -4.94
C PRO A 128 17.81 -31.57 -5.48
N GLU A 129 17.36 -30.53 -4.76
CA GLU A 129 17.52 -29.13 -5.13
C GLU A 129 18.76 -28.46 -4.53
N GLY A 130 19.47 -29.13 -3.66
CA GLY A 130 20.70 -28.63 -3.06
C GLY A 130 21.84 -28.46 -4.05
N LYS A 131 22.93 -27.85 -3.58
CA LYS A 131 24.13 -27.60 -4.39
C LYS A 131 25.31 -28.45 -3.94
N GLY A 132 26.25 -28.66 -4.85
CA GLY A 132 27.56 -29.26 -4.51
C GLY A 132 27.63 -30.76 -4.52
N PHE A 133 26.65 -31.46 -5.09
CA PHE A 133 26.72 -32.93 -5.22
C PHE A 133 27.45 -33.40 -6.48
N LYS A 134 27.23 -32.73 -7.62
CA LYS A 134 27.87 -33.10 -8.89
C LYS A 134 29.20 -32.37 -9.09
N PRO A 135 30.25 -33.09 -9.56
CA PRO A 135 31.46 -32.41 -9.95
C PRO A 135 31.23 -31.54 -11.19
N VAL A 136 31.91 -30.37 -11.21
CA VAL A 136 31.91 -29.44 -12.34
C VAL A 136 33.31 -29.39 -12.94
N GLN A 137 33.39 -29.49 -14.26
CA GLN A 137 34.65 -29.29 -14.99
C GLN A 137 35.02 -27.83 -15.04
N THR A 138 36.21 -27.50 -14.56
CA THR A 138 36.76 -26.14 -14.59
C THR A 138 38.10 -26.15 -15.32
N ASP A 139 38.63 -25.00 -15.66
CA ASP A 139 39.95 -24.87 -16.29
C ASP A 139 41.11 -25.48 -15.45
N THR A 140 40.89 -25.65 -14.15
CA THR A 140 41.86 -26.22 -13.21
C THR A 140 41.59 -27.68 -12.84
N GLY A 141 40.62 -28.32 -13.51
CA GLY A 141 40.25 -29.72 -13.27
C GLY A 141 38.82 -29.90 -12.75
N GLU A 142 38.50 -31.14 -12.42
CA GLU A 142 37.15 -31.50 -11.88
C GLU A 142 37.04 -31.00 -10.42
N LYS A 143 36.13 -30.09 -10.17
CA LYS A 143 35.80 -29.57 -8.84
C LYS A 143 34.40 -29.97 -8.40
N GLN A 144 34.25 -30.30 -7.15
CA GLN A 144 32.95 -30.55 -6.54
C GLN A 144 32.63 -29.39 -5.58
N PHE A 145 31.58 -28.66 -5.89
CA PHE A 145 31.07 -27.63 -4.99
C PHE A 145 30.38 -28.28 -3.80
N LEU A 146 30.75 -27.85 -2.61
CA LEU A 146 30.09 -28.22 -1.37
C LEU A 146 29.10 -27.10 -0.98
N PRO A 147 28.17 -27.41 -0.08
CA PRO A 147 27.14 -26.44 0.28
C PRO A 147 27.75 -25.23 0.97
N ASN A 148 27.08 -24.10 0.81
CA ASN A 148 27.40 -22.88 1.52
C ASN A 148 26.86 -22.88 2.97
N ILE A 149 25.96 -23.81 3.30
CA ILE A 149 25.32 -23.93 4.62
C ILE A 149 25.43 -25.37 5.09
N GLU A 150 25.91 -25.58 6.30
CA GLU A 150 26.07 -26.90 6.90
C GLU A 150 25.71 -26.90 8.39
N TYR A 151 25.34 -28.07 8.92
CA TYR A 151 25.20 -28.25 10.35
C TYR A 151 26.58 -28.13 11.03
N LYS A 152 26.65 -27.33 12.11
CA LYS A 152 27.90 -27.09 12.85
C LYS A 152 28.59 -28.38 13.26
N ASN A 153 27.84 -29.42 13.66
CA ASN A 153 28.35 -30.68 14.16
C ASN A 153 28.47 -31.81 13.12
N GLN A 154 28.06 -31.50 11.86
CA GLN A 154 28.01 -32.53 10.79
C GLN A 154 28.53 -31.91 9.49
N LEU A 155 29.79 -31.45 9.52
CA LEU A 155 30.44 -30.89 8.33
C LEU A 155 30.66 -31.97 7.28
N LEU A 156 30.33 -31.64 6.05
CA LEU A 156 30.55 -32.53 4.90
C LEU A 156 32.02 -32.45 4.49
N THR A 157 32.65 -33.60 4.48
CA THR A 157 34.08 -33.76 4.07
C THR A 157 34.23 -34.58 2.77
N SER A 158 33.15 -35.21 2.31
CA SER A 158 33.13 -36.05 1.10
C SER A 158 31.76 -36.06 0.46
N SER A 159 31.69 -36.12 -0.86
CA SER A 159 30.45 -36.27 -1.63
C SER A 159 29.69 -37.59 -1.38
N SER A 160 30.31 -38.56 -0.75
CA SER A 160 29.64 -39.81 -0.38
C SER A 160 28.92 -39.78 0.95
N GLN A 161 29.14 -38.72 1.76
CA GLN A 161 28.43 -38.54 3.02
C GLN A 161 26.97 -38.13 2.77
N GLN A 162 26.06 -38.71 3.56
CA GLN A 162 24.63 -38.40 3.59
C GLN A 162 24.32 -37.81 4.95
N VAL A 163 23.94 -36.55 4.95
CA VAL A 163 23.47 -35.82 6.15
C VAL A 163 22.15 -35.12 5.81
N PRO A 164 21.31 -34.88 6.79
CA PRO A 164 20.09 -34.10 6.57
C PRO A 164 20.38 -32.74 5.93
N PRO A 165 19.49 -32.22 5.08
CA PRO A 165 19.64 -30.87 4.53
C PRO A 165 19.74 -29.80 5.60
N ALA A 166 20.73 -28.91 5.49
CA ALA A 166 20.95 -27.82 6.42
C ALA A 166 20.30 -26.54 5.92
N SER A 167 19.22 -26.12 6.55
CA SER A 167 18.55 -24.83 6.28
C SER A 167 17.66 -24.43 7.45
N PHE A 168 17.22 -23.17 7.49
CA PHE A 168 16.13 -22.72 8.37
C PHE A 168 14.81 -22.55 7.63
N GLY A 169 14.83 -22.56 6.31
CA GLY A 169 13.68 -22.33 5.46
C GLY A 169 12.82 -23.58 5.26
N ARG A 170 11.90 -23.45 4.32
CA ARG A 170 10.97 -24.53 3.96
C ARG A 170 11.67 -25.73 3.36
N VAL A 171 11.17 -26.90 3.71
CA VAL A 171 11.47 -28.14 3.01
C VAL A 171 10.50 -28.28 1.85
N ASP A 172 11.03 -28.53 0.65
CA ASP A 172 10.21 -28.68 -0.55
C ASP A 172 9.14 -29.74 -0.38
N MET A 173 7.92 -29.48 -0.84
CA MET A 173 6.79 -30.41 -0.77
C MET A 173 7.04 -31.71 -1.54
N MET A 174 7.85 -31.65 -2.60
CA MET A 174 8.20 -32.82 -3.44
C MET A 174 9.40 -33.60 -2.91
N TRP A 175 9.97 -33.16 -1.79
CA TRP A 175 11.07 -33.88 -1.17
C TRP A 175 10.62 -35.30 -0.73
N PRO A 176 11.36 -36.39 -1.09
CA PRO A 176 10.88 -37.75 -0.91
C PRO A 176 10.44 -38.14 0.51
N GLN A 177 11.16 -37.62 1.53
CA GLN A 177 10.81 -37.87 2.93
C GLN A 177 9.51 -37.17 3.35
N ARG A 178 9.23 -35.98 2.82
CA ARG A 178 7.97 -35.25 3.06
C ARG A 178 6.84 -35.90 2.25
N LEU A 179 7.10 -36.22 0.99
CA LEU A 179 6.12 -36.85 0.10
C LEU A 179 5.64 -38.22 0.62
N SER A 180 6.51 -38.97 1.33
CA SER A 180 6.12 -40.22 1.96
C SER A 180 5.06 -40.07 3.06
N LEU A 181 4.80 -38.84 3.55
CA LEU A 181 3.76 -38.55 4.54
C LEU A 181 2.43 -38.13 3.89
N ALA A 182 2.40 -37.94 2.58
CA ALA A 182 1.22 -37.40 1.87
C ALA A 182 0.04 -38.39 1.84
N GLY A 183 0.26 -39.67 2.17
CA GLY A 183 -0.75 -40.71 2.08
C GLY A 183 -0.78 -41.41 0.70
N THR A 184 -1.74 -42.29 0.51
CA THR A 184 -1.88 -43.15 -0.67
C THR A 184 -2.98 -42.65 -1.60
N TYR A 185 -2.62 -42.23 -2.81
CA TYR A 185 -3.53 -41.75 -3.85
C TYR A 185 -3.62 -42.72 -5.02
N ASP A 186 -4.15 -43.92 -4.75
CA ASP A 186 -4.32 -44.99 -5.71
C ASP A 186 -5.74 -45.00 -6.32
N GLN A 187 -6.04 -46.06 -7.10
CA GLN A 187 -7.37 -46.22 -7.68
C GLN A 187 -8.48 -46.33 -6.60
N ALA A 188 -8.19 -46.93 -5.46
CA ALA A 188 -9.17 -47.05 -4.37
C ALA A 188 -9.48 -45.66 -3.75
N TYR A 189 -8.49 -44.77 -3.65
CA TYR A 189 -8.72 -43.40 -3.28
C TYR A 189 -9.60 -42.69 -4.31
N LEU A 190 -9.30 -42.81 -5.60
CA LEU A 190 -10.09 -42.16 -6.67
C LEU A 190 -11.54 -42.62 -6.66
N ASP A 191 -11.80 -43.91 -6.41
CA ASP A 191 -13.14 -44.48 -6.44
C ASP A 191 -13.98 -44.16 -5.19
N ASN A 192 -13.35 -43.96 -4.01
CA ASN A 192 -14.07 -43.92 -2.75
C ASN A 192 -13.82 -42.69 -1.86
N GLN A 193 -12.77 -41.89 -2.13
CA GLN A 193 -12.36 -40.82 -1.23
C GLN A 193 -12.25 -39.45 -1.90
N MET A 194 -12.03 -39.40 -3.21
CA MET A 194 -11.95 -38.16 -3.96
C MET A 194 -13.32 -37.44 -3.98
N PRO A 195 -13.36 -36.07 -3.84
CA PRO A 195 -12.25 -35.18 -3.56
C PRO A 195 -11.88 -35.13 -2.07
N GLY A 196 -10.61 -34.87 -1.77
CA GLY A 196 -10.15 -34.73 -0.39
C GLY A 196 -8.72 -35.25 -0.18
N LEU A 197 -8.34 -35.35 1.06
CA LEU A 197 -7.05 -35.93 1.42
C LEU A 197 -7.17 -37.45 1.62
N ALA A 198 -6.12 -38.20 1.34
CA ALA A 198 -6.08 -39.63 1.63
C ALA A 198 -6.31 -39.88 3.13
N ASN A 199 -7.03 -40.97 3.46
CA ASN A 199 -7.36 -41.30 4.87
C ASN A 199 -6.12 -41.67 5.69
N ASP A 200 -5.05 -42.10 5.05
CA ASP A 200 -3.78 -42.50 5.64
C ASP A 200 -2.71 -41.36 5.62
N ILE A 201 -3.12 -40.14 5.34
CA ILE A 201 -2.20 -38.99 5.37
C ILE A 201 -1.63 -38.81 6.79
N ASP A 202 -0.32 -38.64 6.87
CA ASP A 202 0.31 -38.16 8.09
C ASP A 202 0.27 -36.62 8.09
N TRP A 203 -0.39 -36.03 9.06
CA TRP A 203 -0.56 -34.57 9.17
C TRP A 203 0.77 -33.80 9.30
N LEU A 204 1.87 -34.45 9.65
CA LEU A 204 3.21 -33.88 9.60
C LEU A 204 3.64 -33.48 8.16
N TYR A 205 2.96 -33.99 7.13
CA TYR A 205 3.14 -33.56 5.74
C TYR A 205 2.98 -32.06 5.56
N PHE A 206 2.10 -31.42 6.34
CA PHE A 206 1.82 -29.98 6.26
C PHE A 206 2.78 -29.10 7.06
N ASN A 207 3.69 -29.70 7.85
CA ASN A 207 4.78 -28.95 8.46
C ASN A 207 5.83 -28.63 7.39
N ASP A 208 6.17 -27.35 7.26
CA ASP A 208 7.07 -26.84 6.24
C ASP A 208 8.54 -26.83 6.68
N ALA A 209 8.81 -26.69 7.96
CA ALA A 209 10.16 -26.66 8.51
C ALA A 209 10.81 -28.05 8.59
N ALA A 210 12.12 -28.08 8.67
CA ALA A 210 12.85 -29.31 9.00
C ALA A 210 12.49 -29.80 10.41
N LYS A 211 12.59 -31.11 10.63
CA LYS A 211 12.15 -31.77 11.89
C LYS A 211 12.81 -31.21 13.16
N ASP A 212 14.02 -30.73 13.08
CA ASP A 212 14.75 -30.07 14.19
C ASP A 212 14.26 -28.66 14.53
N GLN A 213 13.30 -28.15 13.78
CA GLN A 213 12.59 -26.90 14.03
C GLN A 213 11.12 -27.11 14.44
N TRP A 214 10.70 -28.35 14.73
CA TRP A 214 9.38 -28.67 15.23
C TRP A 214 9.37 -28.68 16.76
N LEU A 215 8.25 -28.27 17.34
CA LEU A 215 8.00 -28.29 18.76
C LEU A 215 7.20 -29.56 19.16
N ASP A 216 7.40 -30.04 20.37
CA ASP A 216 6.48 -30.99 20.97
C ASP A 216 5.19 -30.25 21.40
N GLY A 217 4.20 -30.19 20.50
CA GLY A 217 2.93 -29.50 20.72
C GLY A 217 2.84 -28.15 19.99
N PHE A 218 2.28 -27.15 20.65
CA PHE A 218 2.02 -25.84 20.08
C PHE A 218 2.63 -24.72 20.94
N PHE A 219 2.85 -23.55 20.33
CA PHE A 219 3.28 -22.38 21.07
C PHE A 219 2.21 -21.95 22.08
N GLN A 220 2.68 -21.43 23.21
CA GLN A 220 1.82 -20.80 24.23
C GLN A 220 1.72 -19.29 24.02
N GLY A 221 2.65 -18.68 23.25
CA GLY A 221 2.70 -17.27 22.91
C GLY A 221 3.38 -16.42 23.97
N ASP A 222 4.21 -17.05 24.78
CA ASP A 222 5.10 -16.43 25.77
C ASP A 222 6.57 -16.83 25.56
N GLU A 223 6.84 -17.53 24.43
CA GLU A 223 8.16 -17.98 24.07
C GLU A 223 9.10 -16.80 23.79
N GLN A 224 10.37 -17.02 24.09
CA GLN A 224 11.45 -16.14 23.67
C GLN A 224 12.14 -16.68 22.42
N TYR A 225 12.57 -15.76 21.57
CA TYR A 225 13.35 -16.07 20.37
C TYR A 225 14.70 -15.39 20.43
N PHE A 226 15.67 -16.03 19.77
CA PHE A 226 17.02 -15.55 19.58
C PHE A 226 17.50 -15.97 18.20
N ILE A 227 18.03 -15.03 17.43
CA ILE A 227 18.67 -15.32 16.16
C ILE A 227 19.89 -14.43 15.99
N SER A 228 20.97 -14.97 15.44
CA SER A 228 22.23 -14.24 15.29
C SER A 228 22.65 -14.14 13.82
N ASN A 229 23.35 -13.05 13.49
CA ASN A 229 24.03 -12.78 12.22
C ASN A 229 23.13 -12.81 10.96
N MET A 230 21.89 -12.35 11.12
CA MET A 230 20.91 -12.26 10.03
C MET A 230 20.24 -10.88 9.93
N HIS A 231 20.85 -9.84 10.50
CA HIS A 231 20.36 -8.46 10.37
C HIS A 231 21.54 -7.50 10.19
N ALA A 232 21.36 -6.51 9.30
CA ALA A 232 22.45 -5.60 8.91
C ALA A 232 23.02 -4.77 10.07
N GLU A 233 22.17 -4.36 11.01
CA GLU A 233 22.55 -3.48 12.13
C GLU A 233 22.66 -4.21 13.47
N HIS A 234 21.93 -5.33 13.63
CA HIS A 234 21.86 -6.08 14.87
C HIS A 234 22.47 -7.47 14.72
N ALA A 235 23.67 -7.68 15.27
CA ALA A 235 24.31 -9.00 15.28
C ALA A 235 23.47 -10.08 15.97
N VAL A 236 22.57 -9.67 16.85
CA VAL A 236 21.62 -10.53 17.57
C VAL A 236 20.25 -9.85 17.61
N LEU A 237 19.25 -10.56 17.16
CA LEU A 237 17.85 -10.25 17.40
C LEU A 237 17.32 -11.21 18.46
N LYS A 238 16.74 -10.69 19.51
CA LYS A 238 16.15 -11.47 20.59
C LYS A 238 14.98 -10.72 21.21
N GLY A 239 13.97 -11.45 21.61
CA GLY A 239 12.80 -10.88 22.23
C GLY A 239 11.85 -11.95 22.75
N GLN A 240 10.69 -11.55 23.15
CA GLN A 240 9.58 -12.41 23.54
C GLN A 240 8.44 -12.21 22.53
N LEU A 241 7.67 -13.27 22.26
CA LEU A 241 6.49 -13.16 21.42
C LEU A 241 5.50 -12.16 22.04
N PRO A 242 4.91 -11.26 21.23
CA PRO A 242 3.90 -10.33 21.70
C PRO A 242 2.73 -11.07 22.36
N PRO A 243 2.14 -10.56 23.46
CA PRO A 243 1.06 -11.22 24.18
C PRO A 243 -0.29 -11.08 23.43
N ILE A 244 -0.30 -11.21 22.13
CA ILE A 244 -1.49 -11.11 21.28
C ILE A 244 -1.87 -12.50 20.79
N TYR A 245 -3.17 -12.80 20.74
CA TYR A 245 -3.66 -14.04 20.18
C TYR A 245 -4.83 -13.81 19.22
N GLY A 246 -4.85 -14.60 18.14
CA GLY A 246 -5.88 -14.54 17.13
C GLY A 246 -7.11 -15.35 17.53
N ARG A 247 -8.30 -14.77 17.40
CA ARG A 247 -9.61 -15.41 17.59
C ARG A 247 -10.37 -15.47 16.28
N ALA A 248 -11.15 -16.51 16.10
CA ALA A 248 -11.95 -16.70 14.90
C ALA A 248 -13.35 -17.15 15.27
N PHE A 249 -14.32 -16.61 14.56
CA PHE A 249 -15.73 -16.90 14.77
C PHE A 249 -16.38 -17.20 13.42
N VAL A 250 -17.33 -18.11 13.43
CA VAL A 250 -18.02 -18.52 12.23
C VAL A 250 -19.52 -18.50 12.44
N ASN A 251 -20.22 -18.06 11.42
CA ASN A 251 -21.65 -18.23 11.28
C ASN A 251 -21.89 -19.37 10.30
N GLN A 252 -22.46 -20.48 10.78
CA GLN A 252 -22.57 -21.73 10.01
C GLN A 252 -24.00 -22.25 10.00
N ASN A 253 -24.48 -22.66 8.83
CA ASN A 253 -25.74 -23.39 8.68
C ASN A 253 -25.53 -24.87 9.03
N VAL A 254 -25.95 -25.26 10.22
CA VAL A 254 -25.86 -26.62 10.71
C VAL A 254 -27.11 -27.40 10.34
N PRO A 255 -27.01 -28.55 9.65
CA PRO A 255 -28.17 -29.35 9.30
C PRO A 255 -28.82 -29.93 10.55
N LEU A 256 -30.15 -29.79 10.62
CA LEU A 256 -30.94 -30.36 11.70
C LEU A 256 -31.17 -31.83 11.48
N LYS A 257 -31.12 -32.60 12.57
CA LYS A 257 -31.45 -34.02 12.61
C LYS A 257 -32.73 -34.26 13.39
N ASP A 258 -33.51 -35.21 12.92
CA ASP A 258 -34.70 -35.70 13.64
C ASP A 258 -34.32 -36.55 14.86
N ASN A 259 -35.31 -36.99 15.63
CA ASN A 259 -35.14 -37.88 16.78
C ASN A 259 -34.49 -39.23 16.44
N ASN A 260 -34.43 -39.63 15.16
CA ASN A 260 -33.81 -40.83 14.64
C ASN A 260 -32.43 -40.58 14.06
N GLN A 261 -31.84 -39.39 14.27
CA GLN A 261 -30.58 -38.92 13.70
C GLN A 261 -30.57 -38.82 12.16
N GLN A 262 -31.70 -38.79 11.50
CA GLN A 262 -31.80 -38.55 10.06
C GLN A 262 -31.83 -37.05 9.76
N MET A 263 -31.18 -36.63 8.65
CA MET A 263 -31.18 -35.23 8.21
C MET A 263 -32.61 -34.82 7.83
N THR A 264 -33.10 -33.72 8.38
CA THR A 264 -34.45 -33.19 8.10
C THR A 264 -34.53 -32.36 6.83
N GLY A 265 -33.38 -31.96 6.25
CA GLY A 265 -33.35 -31.00 5.16
C GLY A 265 -33.45 -29.54 5.62
N GLU A 266 -33.64 -29.32 6.92
CA GLU A 266 -33.68 -28.00 7.52
C GLU A 266 -32.28 -27.65 8.11
N TYR A 267 -31.98 -26.36 8.16
CA TYR A 267 -30.72 -25.84 8.68
C TYR A 267 -30.98 -24.82 9.80
N GLN A 268 -30.12 -24.85 10.81
CA GLN A 268 -30.07 -23.83 11.86
C GLN A 268 -28.77 -23.05 11.74
N ASN A 269 -28.88 -21.73 11.74
CA ASN A 269 -27.72 -20.87 11.77
C ASN A 269 -27.11 -20.85 13.19
N GLU A 270 -25.85 -21.17 13.30
CA GLU A 270 -25.11 -21.22 14.56
C GLU A 270 -23.88 -20.31 14.50
N PHE A 271 -23.78 -19.38 15.43
CA PHE A 271 -22.57 -18.57 15.64
C PHE A 271 -21.69 -19.19 16.72
N LYS A 272 -20.44 -19.49 16.37
CA LYS A 272 -19.51 -20.13 17.30
C LYS A 272 -18.06 -19.71 17.09
N GLU A 273 -17.28 -19.85 18.15
CA GLU A 273 -15.84 -19.64 18.09
C GLU A 273 -15.10 -20.87 17.58
N ILE A 274 -14.15 -20.68 16.70
CA ILE A 274 -13.20 -21.68 16.23
C ILE A 274 -11.97 -21.62 17.13
N LYS A 275 -11.65 -22.73 17.81
CA LYS A 275 -10.44 -22.82 18.62
C LYS A 275 -9.21 -22.70 17.72
N THR A 276 -8.42 -21.67 17.95
CA THR A 276 -7.16 -21.41 17.26
C THR A 276 -5.98 -21.91 18.07
N LYS A 277 -4.88 -22.25 17.39
CA LYS A 277 -3.59 -22.63 17.98
C LYS A 277 -2.50 -21.85 17.26
N LEU A 278 -1.52 -21.38 17.99
CA LEU A 278 -0.30 -20.81 17.40
C LEU A 278 0.58 -21.98 16.98
N ASP A 279 0.66 -22.23 15.69
CA ASP A 279 1.34 -23.40 15.14
C ASP A 279 2.55 -23.06 14.26
N THR A 280 2.71 -21.83 13.84
CA THR A 280 3.83 -21.42 12.99
C THR A 280 4.40 -20.09 13.44
N LEU A 281 5.71 -20.06 13.62
CA LEU A 281 6.48 -18.82 13.81
C LEU A 281 7.42 -18.65 12.62
N TRP A 282 7.20 -17.62 11.82
CA TRP A 282 8.12 -17.17 10.80
C TRP A 282 8.97 -16.03 11.33
N LEU A 283 10.29 -16.09 11.09
CA LEU A 283 11.22 -15.01 11.38
C LEU A 283 11.86 -14.52 10.09
N PHE A 284 11.77 -13.23 9.83
CA PHE A 284 12.37 -12.49 8.69
C PHE A 284 13.37 -11.46 9.23
N PRO A 285 14.57 -11.88 9.60
CA PRO A 285 15.54 -10.99 10.25
C PRO A 285 15.90 -9.77 9.40
N ASN A 286 16.07 -9.93 8.08
CA ASN A 286 16.39 -8.83 7.17
C ASN A 286 15.35 -7.70 7.22
N ALA A 287 14.08 -8.07 7.37
CA ALA A 287 12.95 -7.15 7.45
C ALA A 287 12.63 -6.70 8.88
N ASN A 288 13.41 -7.14 9.88
CA ASN A 288 13.11 -6.94 11.30
C ASN A 288 11.69 -7.40 11.69
N MET A 289 11.20 -8.50 11.12
CA MET A 289 9.82 -8.94 11.26
C MET A 289 9.73 -10.39 11.71
N GLY A 290 8.86 -10.64 12.68
CA GLY A 290 8.36 -11.97 13.04
C GLY A 290 6.88 -12.09 12.69
N VAL A 291 6.40 -13.29 12.36
CA VAL A 291 4.99 -13.55 12.08
C VAL A 291 4.52 -14.76 12.86
N MET A 292 3.54 -14.54 13.72
CA MET A 292 2.82 -15.58 14.43
C MET A 292 1.61 -16.00 13.61
N ILE A 293 1.46 -17.29 13.31
CA ILE A 293 0.30 -17.80 12.58
C ILE A 293 -0.57 -18.64 13.50
N TYR A 294 -1.77 -18.13 13.76
CA TYR A 294 -2.83 -18.85 14.46
C TYR A 294 -3.70 -19.61 13.49
N ARG A 295 -3.91 -20.89 13.73
CA ARG A 295 -4.68 -21.75 12.87
C ARG A 295 -5.82 -22.44 13.60
N GLY A 296 -6.99 -22.46 12.96
CA GLY A 296 -8.17 -23.13 13.46
C GLY A 296 -8.86 -23.94 12.38
N THR A 297 -9.51 -25.04 12.79
CA THR A 297 -10.28 -25.90 11.92
C THR A 297 -11.71 -26.05 12.43
N ILE A 298 -12.66 -26.19 11.51
CA ILE A 298 -14.05 -26.46 11.79
C ILE A 298 -14.56 -27.56 10.87
N LYS A 299 -15.54 -28.31 11.35
CA LYS A 299 -16.22 -29.31 10.53
C LYS A 299 -17.16 -28.61 9.55
N GLY A 300 -16.94 -28.79 8.26
CA GLY A 300 -17.88 -28.43 7.20
C GLY A 300 -19.01 -29.47 7.07
N TYR A 301 -20.14 -29.01 6.58
CA TYR A 301 -21.31 -29.85 6.27
C TYR A 301 -21.59 -29.90 4.77
N SER A 302 -20.91 -29.10 3.98
CA SER A 302 -21.01 -29.00 2.54
C SER A 302 -19.62 -29.05 1.93
N ASP A 303 -19.48 -29.71 0.78
CA ASP A 303 -18.19 -29.89 0.09
C ASP A 303 -17.63 -28.59 -0.49
N ASP A 304 -18.50 -27.64 -0.80
CA ASP A 304 -18.18 -26.33 -1.34
C ASP A 304 -18.02 -25.22 -0.28
N GLY A 305 -18.24 -25.57 1.02
CA GLY A 305 -18.18 -24.64 2.13
C GLY A 305 -19.35 -23.66 2.21
N CYS A 306 -20.41 -23.84 1.42
CA CYS A 306 -21.58 -22.94 1.42
C CYS A 306 -22.38 -22.97 2.74
N ASP A 307 -22.12 -23.93 3.60
CA ASP A 307 -22.65 -23.97 4.96
C ASP A 307 -22.03 -22.87 5.85
N ILE A 308 -20.90 -22.28 5.48
CA ILE A 308 -20.27 -21.17 6.19
C ILE A 308 -20.75 -19.86 5.58
N THR A 309 -21.64 -19.17 6.27
CA THR A 309 -22.29 -17.94 5.77
C THR A 309 -21.49 -16.68 6.11
N ALA A 310 -20.69 -16.70 7.17
CA ALA A 310 -19.82 -15.60 7.51
C ALA A 310 -18.65 -16.05 8.40
N LEU A 311 -17.54 -15.32 8.31
CA LEU A 311 -16.33 -15.50 9.10
C LEU A 311 -15.93 -14.16 9.71
N LEU A 312 -15.63 -14.14 11.00
CA LEU A 312 -15.12 -12.96 11.70
C LEU A 312 -13.79 -13.31 12.36
N LEU A 313 -12.77 -12.50 12.11
CA LEU A 313 -11.44 -12.61 12.72
C LEU A 313 -11.25 -11.50 13.72
N ALA A 314 -10.57 -11.79 14.82
CA ALA A 314 -10.27 -10.83 15.87
C ALA A 314 -8.91 -11.15 16.53
N CYS A 315 -8.34 -10.15 17.20
CA CYS A 315 -7.13 -10.28 17.99
C CYS A 315 -7.34 -9.69 19.36
N GLU A 316 -6.86 -10.37 20.39
CA GLU A 316 -6.94 -9.92 21.78
C GLU A 316 -5.57 -10.00 22.46
N ASN A 317 -5.37 -9.16 23.47
CA ASN A 317 -4.22 -9.26 24.35
C ASN A 317 -4.45 -10.38 25.36
N ARG A 318 -3.49 -11.28 25.55
CA ARG A 318 -3.56 -12.39 26.52
C ARG A 318 -3.67 -11.94 27.98
N ASN A 319 -3.20 -10.72 28.25
CA ASN A 319 -3.22 -10.15 29.59
C ASN A 319 -4.58 -9.53 29.95
N ASP A 320 -5.45 -9.34 28.95
CA ASP A 320 -6.77 -8.75 29.14
C ASP A 320 -7.82 -9.83 29.43
N THR A 321 -8.94 -9.41 30.02
CA THR A 321 -10.09 -10.30 30.15
C THR A 321 -10.69 -10.58 28.78
N PRO A 322 -10.78 -11.83 28.33
CA PRO A 322 -11.33 -12.16 27.01
C PRO A 322 -12.75 -11.62 26.83
N ARG A 323 -13.01 -10.98 25.69
CA ARG A 323 -14.35 -10.49 25.34
C ARG A 323 -15.31 -11.68 25.17
N HIS A 324 -16.57 -11.49 25.57
CA HIS A 324 -17.58 -12.52 25.45
C HIS A 324 -17.96 -12.83 24.00
N LEU A 325 -18.40 -14.05 23.72
CA LEU A 325 -18.88 -14.48 22.40
C LEU A 325 -19.96 -13.55 21.83
N GLN A 326 -20.87 -13.05 22.69
CA GLN A 326 -21.93 -12.13 22.31
C GLN A 326 -21.40 -10.84 21.69
N HIS A 327 -20.28 -10.29 22.19
CA HIS A 327 -19.64 -9.12 21.60
C HIS A 327 -19.33 -9.34 20.12
N TYR A 328 -18.76 -10.48 19.77
CA TYR A 328 -18.40 -10.81 18.38
C TYR A 328 -19.59 -11.12 17.52
N GLN A 329 -20.62 -11.72 18.09
CA GLN A 329 -21.90 -11.94 17.40
C GLN A 329 -22.56 -10.62 17.05
N ASP A 330 -22.57 -9.65 17.96
CA ASP A 330 -23.09 -8.31 17.72
C ASP A 330 -22.28 -7.57 16.66
N GLN A 331 -20.95 -7.71 16.67
CA GLN A 331 -20.07 -7.12 15.66
C GLN A 331 -20.31 -7.74 14.28
N LEU A 332 -20.54 -9.04 14.19
CA LEU A 332 -20.86 -9.71 12.95
C LEU A 332 -22.24 -9.28 12.42
N THR A 333 -23.22 -9.23 13.28
CA THR A 333 -24.60 -8.79 12.93
C THR A 333 -24.60 -7.38 12.33
N LYS A 334 -23.83 -6.45 12.93
CA LYS A 334 -23.68 -5.08 12.39
C LYS A 334 -23.06 -5.07 10.99
N ARG A 335 -22.08 -5.94 10.71
CA ARG A 335 -21.38 -6.03 9.42
C ARG A 335 -22.22 -6.69 8.32
N LEU A 336 -23.14 -7.56 8.71
CA LEU A 336 -24.05 -8.25 7.81
C LEU A 336 -25.36 -7.50 7.57
N ASP A 337 -25.56 -6.34 8.19
CA ASP A 337 -26.74 -5.49 7.96
C ASP A 337 -26.77 -5.01 6.49
N PRO A 338 -27.81 -5.30 5.71
CA PRO A 338 -27.85 -4.97 4.29
C PRO A 338 -27.79 -3.46 4.00
N ASP A 339 -28.34 -2.64 4.91
CA ASP A 339 -28.48 -1.19 4.72
C ASP A 339 -27.31 -0.39 5.32
N HIS A 340 -26.68 -0.91 6.41
CA HIS A 340 -25.69 -0.17 7.19
C HIS A 340 -24.39 -0.95 7.41
N GLY A 341 -24.30 -2.21 6.97
CA GLY A 341 -23.12 -3.08 7.21
C GLY A 341 -21.81 -2.52 6.68
N TYR A 342 -21.87 -1.77 5.57
CA TYR A 342 -20.72 -1.12 4.98
C TYR A 342 -20.00 -0.18 5.96
N LYS A 343 -20.73 0.47 6.89
CA LYS A 343 -20.18 1.34 7.93
C LYS A 343 -19.22 0.62 8.89
N TYR A 344 -19.43 -0.68 9.09
CA TYR A 344 -18.68 -1.47 10.06
C TYR A 344 -17.63 -2.38 9.42
N MET A 345 -17.64 -2.58 8.09
CA MET A 345 -16.71 -3.50 7.41
C MET A 345 -15.24 -3.12 7.62
N LEU A 346 -14.94 -1.83 7.62
CA LEU A 346 -13.59 -1.30 7.77
C LEU A 346 -13.26 -0.91 9.22
N PHE A 347 -14.23 -0.98 10.12
CA PHE A 347 -14.06 -0.59 11.53
C PHE A 347 -13.50 -1.76 12.34
N SER A 348 -12.19 -1.81 12.52
CA SER A 348 -11.48 -2.91 13.17
C SER A 348 -11.37 -2.77 14.70
N SER A 349 -11.46 -1.57 15.27
CA SER A 349 -11.24 -1.32 16.70
C SER A 349 -11.98 -2.27 17.66
N PRO A 350 -13.26 -2.67 17.44
CA PRO A 350 -13.93 -3.65 18.29
C PRO A 350 -13.41 -5.08 18.18
N LEU A 351 -12.57 -5.37 17.16
CA LEU A 351 -12.07 -6.71 16.87
C LEU A 351 -10.61 -6.90 17.24
N ILE A 352 -9.90 -5.85 17.58
CA ILE A 352 -8.48 -5.89 17.88
C ILE A 352 -8.19 -5.53 19.33
N ALA A 353 -6.99 -5.85 19.82
CA ALA A 353 -6.53 -5.44 21.13
C ALA A 353 -6.33 -3.92 21.19
N GLU A 354 -6.50 -3.34 22.36
CA GLU A 354 -6.23 -1.93 22.60
C GLU A 354 -4.76 -1.60 22.26
N GLY A 355 -4.54 -0.51 21.54
CA GLY A 355 -3.20 -0.11 21.07
C GLY A 355 -2.71 -0.82 19.82
N MET A 356 -3.37 -1.88 19.33
CA MET A 356 -3.07 -2.45 18.02
C MET A 356 -3.52 -1.52 16.91
N ARG A 357 -2.66 -1.41 15.91
CA ARG A 357 -3.01 -0.74 14.65
C ARG A 357 -3.23 -1.80 13.59
N CYS A 358 -4.36 -1.78 12.91
CA CYS A 358 -4.59 -2.63 11.74
C CYS A 358 -5.66 -2.02 10.83
N GLY A 359 -5.65 -2.43 9.57
CA GLY A 359 -6.68 -2.12 8.60
C GLY A 359 -6.77 -0.66 8.18
N PHE A 360 -7.99 -0.19 7.96
CA PHE A 360 -8.29 1.08 7.30
C PHE A 360 -7.79 2.32 8.06
N LYS A 361 -7.72 2.26 9.40
CA LYS A 361 -7.22 3.41 10.19
C LYS A 361 -5.77 3.73 9.84
N GLN A 362 -4.99 2.74 9.48
CA GLN A 362 -3.63 2.97 9.03
C GLN A 362 -3.54 3.38 7.56
N LEU A 363 -4.40 2.84 6.70
CA LEU A 363 -4.55 3.39 5.35
C LEU A 363 -4.94 4.87 5.45
N GLN A 364 -5.78 5.23 6.41
CA GLN A 364 -6.13 6.61 6.70
C GLN A 364 -4.94 7.36 7.30
N ASP A 365 -4.21 6.78 8.25
CA ASP A 365 -2.99 7.37 8.81
C ASP A 365 -1.89 7.47 7.72
N ASP A 366 -1.79 6.52 6.79
CA ASP A 366 -0.86 6.55 5.65
C ASP A 366 -1.35 7.48 4.51
N PHE A 367 -2.66 7.69 4.36
CA PHE A 367 -3.26 8.70 3.46
C PHE A 367 -3.26 10.10 4.09
N ASP A 368 -3.49 10.20 5.39
CA ASP A 368 -3.38 11.44 6.15
C ASP A 368 -1.92 11.79 6.45
N PHE A 369 -1.00 10.82 6.34
CA PHE A 369 0.43 11.03 6.55
C PHE A 369 1.04 12.08 5.60
N PRO A 370 0.69 12.21 4.30
CA PRO A 370 1.06 13.38 3.51
C PRO A 370 0.31 14.66 3.92
N LEU A 371 -0.94 14.57 4.35
CA LEU A 371 -1.72 15.70 4.89
C LEU A 371 -1.31 16.06 6.32
N GLU A 372 -0.97 15.06 7.16
CA GLU A 372 -0.43 15.25 8.50
C GLU A 372 1.05 15.64 8.48
N MET A 373 1.89 15.12 7.56
CA MET A 373 3.24 15.64 7.36
C MET A 373 3.25 17.08 6.83
N LEU A 374 2.28 17.46 6.00
CA LEU A 374 2.08 18.86 5.62
C LEU A 374 1.45 19.70 6.74
N GLY A 375 0.65 19.08 7.63
CA GLY A 375 -0.08 19.79 8.68
C GLY A 375 0.36 19.48 10.11
N LYS A 376 0.57 18.24 10.50
CA LYS A 376 0.68 17.85 11.90
C LYS A 376 2.12 17.68 12.41
N ALA A 377 3.04 17.11 11.65
CA ALA A 377 4.46 17.10 12.07
C ALA A 377 5.06 18.50 12.05
N ASN A 378 4.67 19.35 11.08
CA ASN A 378 5.03 20.77 11.10
C ASN A 378 4.11 21.60 12.02
N MET A 379 2.85 21.22 12.23
CA MET A 379 1.97 21.92 13.17
C MET A 379 2.15 21.44 14.60
N ASP A 380 2.45 20.18 14.88
CA ASP A 380 2.70 19.73 16.25
C ASP A 380 4.10 20.16 16.72
N GLU A 381 5.14 20.07 15.89
CA GLU A 381 6.46 20.62 16.22
C GLU A 381 6.49 22.15 16.19
N PHE A 382 5.77 22.77 15.23
CA PHE A 382 5.53 24.21 15.21
C PHE A 382 4.52 24.62 16.30
N ALA A 383 3.47 23.82 16.58
CA ALA A 383 2.55 24.05 17.69
C ALA A 383 3.20 23.76 19.04
N ASP A 384 4.08 22.75 19.17
CA ASP A 384 4.85 22.51 20.40
C ASP A 384 5.96 23.55 20.58
N THR A 385 6.58 24.01 19.50
CA THR A 385 7.53 25.16 19.56
C THR A 385 6.79 26.44 19.82
N LYS A 386 5.66 26.71 19.18
CA LYS A 386 4.80 27.87 19.45
C LYS A 386 4.10 27.79 20.80
N LYS A 387 3.74 26.60 21.24
CA LYS A 387 3.18 26.34 22.56
C LYS A 387 4.25 26.50 23.64
N ALA A 388 5.50 26.10 23.39
CA ALA A 388 6.64 26.36 24.27
C ALA A 388 7.01 27.86 24.29
N GLU A 389 7.03 28.54 23.14
CA GLU A 389 7.22 29.99 23.06
C GLU A 389 6.06 30.76 23.73
N ALA A 390 4.81 30.33 23.50
CA ALA A 390 3.65 30.88 24.16
C ALA A 390 3.63 30.61 25.67
N MET A 391 4.03 29.41 26.10
CA MET A 391 4.20 29.10 27.54
C MET A 391 5.30 29.98 28.18
N LEU A 392 6.43 30.17 27.51
CA LEU A 392 7.48 31.07 27.97
C LEU A 392 6.99 32.54 28.06
N GLN A 393 6.20 33.00 27.08
CA GLN A 393 5.59 34.32 27.12
C GLN A 393 4.54 34.44 28.22
N VAL A 394 3.76 33.38 28.45
CA VAL A 394 2.77 33.29 29.54
C VAL A 394 3.48 33.27 30.90
N ASP A 395 4.60 32.54 31.03
CA ASP A 395 5.38 32.51 32.26
C ASP A 395 6.10 33.84 32.53
N ASP A 396 6.62 34.52 31.52
CA ASP A 396 7.15 35.88 31.61
C ASP A 396 6.06 36.87 32.03
N ALA A 397 4.86 36.77 31.43
CA ALA A 397 3.72 37.62 31.80
C ALA A 397 3.26 37.36 33.24
N LYS A 398 3.25 36.09 33.68
CA LYS A 398 2.97 35.71 35.07
C LYS A 398 4.00 36.31 36.03
N LEU A 399 5.28 36.21 35.68
CA LEU A 399 6.36 36.81 36.47
C LEU A 399 6.23 38.33 36.57
N GLN A 400 5.93 39.05 35.48
CA GLN A 400 5.70 40.49 35.47
C GLN A 400 4.50 40.88 36.34
N ILE A 401 3.42 40.12 36.26
CA ILE A 401 2.24 40.34 37.11
C ILE A 401 2.58 40.13 38.59
N ILE A 402 3.32 39.08 38.93
CA ILE A 402 3.76 38.84 40.30
C ILE A 402 4.63 39.97 40.81
N GLU A 403 5.55 40.49 39.99
CA GLU A 403 6.42 41.65 40.37
C GLU A 403 5.62 42.94 40.54
N GLN A 404 4.70 43.22 39.60
CA GLN A 404 3.85 44.40 39.67
C GLN A 404 2.89 44.36 40.87
N CYS A 405 2.30 43.21 41.15
CA CYS A 405 1.44 43.00 42.31
C CYS A 405 2.23 43.10 43.64
N LYS A 406 3.45 42.53 43.69
CA LYS A 406 4.35 42.72 44.82
C LYS A 406 4.71 44.15 45.05
N ALA A 407 5.05 44.92 44.02
CA ALA A 407 5.38 46.34 44.09
C ALA A 407 4.16 47.17 44.54
N ALA A 408 2.95 46.76 44.20
CA ALA A 408 1.70 47.42 44.56
C ALA A 408 1.10 46.95 45.89
N GLY A 409 1.65 45.89 46.51
CA GLY A 409 1.12 45.30 47.71
C GLY A 409 -0.22 44.55 47.54
N VAL A 410 -0.49 44.06 46.36
CA VAL A 410 -1.73 43.35 45.94
C VAL A 410 -1.47 41.86 45.79
N ASP A 411 -2.48 41.03 46.12
CA ASP A 411 -2.41 39.57 45.91
C ASP A 411 -2.44 39.26 44.38
N PRO A 412 -1.45 38.56 43.83
CA PRO A 412 -1.42 38.19 42.43
C PRO A 412 -2.39 37.06 42.04
N THR A 413 -2.87 36.28 42.99
CA THR A 413 -3.67 35.04 42.74
C THR A 413 -4.87 35.26 41.83
N PRO A 414 -5.75 36.31 41.99
CA PRO A 414 -6.90 36.51 41.13
C PRO A 414 -6.56 36.83 39.68
N TYR A 415 -5.36 37.37 39.43
CA TYR A 415 -4.87 37.66 38.07
C TYR A 415 -4.24 36.46 37.44
N LEU A 416 -3.56 35.62 38.21
CA LEU A 416 -2.98 34.38 37.74
C LEU A 416 -4.03 33.35 37.38
N ASP A 417 -5.13 33.28 38.15
CA ASP A 417 -6.26 32.40 37.89
C ASP A 417 -6.93 32.65 36.54
N LYS A 418 -7.03 33.93 36.13
CA LYS A 418 -7.55 34.30 34.81
C LYS A 418 -6.64 33.89 33.64
N ILE A 419 -5.32 33.84 33.89
CA ILE A 419 -4.35 33.39 32.88
C ILE A 419 -4.32 31.85 32.79
N ASN A 420 -4.52 31.18 33.92
CA ASN A 420 -4.50 29.72 33.95
C ASN A 420 -5.79 29.08 33.41
N ASN A 421 -6.92 29.80 33.43
CA ASN A 421 -8.22 29.36 32.94
C ASN A 421 -8.82 30.46 32.03
N PRO A 422 -8.31 30.64 30.80
CA PRO A 422 -8.88 31.59 29.87
C PRO A 422 -10.29 31.15 29.45
N GLU A 423 -11.26 32.09 29.47
CA GLU A 423 -12.56 31.84 28.85
C GLU A 423 -12.36 31.60 27.34
N LYS A 424 -12.96 30.52 26.83
CA LYS A 424 -12.92 30.26 25.36
C LYS A 424 -13.56 31.40 24.59
N ALA A 425 -12.91 31.82 23.53
CA ALA A 425 -13.45 32.84 22.66
C ALA A 425 -14.78 32.38 22.03
N PRO A 426 -15.78 33.32 21.85
CA PRO A 426 -17.07 32.97 21.25
C PRO A 426 -16.95 32.24 19.89
N GLU A 427 -15.95 32.61 19.12
CA GLU A 427 -15.63 32.01 17.83
C GLU A 427 -15.19 30.54 17.93
N GLN A 428 -14.34 30.25 18.93
CA GLN A 428 -13.89 28.88 19.22
C GLN A 428 -15.06 28.02 19.66
N LEU A 429 -15.95 28.55 20.51
CA LEU A 429 -17.15 27.82 20.94
C LEU A 429 -18.09 27.50 19.75
N LYS A 430 -18.17 28.39 18.76
CA LYS A 430 -19.01 28.18 17.56
C LYS A 430 -18.39 27.13 16.62
N ILE A 431 -17.07 27.13 16.43
CA ILE A 431 -16.38 26.10 15.66
C ILE A 431 -16.52 24.73 16.34
N GLU A 432 -16.29 24.66 17.66
CA GLU A 432 -16.49 23.45 18.45
C GLU A 432 -17.94 22.94 18.35
N ALA A 433 -18.93 23.80 18.35
CA ALA A 433 -20.34 23.44 18.18
C ALA A 433 -20.63 22.89 16.75
N LEU A 434 -20.03 23.47 15.73
CA LEU A 434 -20.14 22.95 14.35
C LEU A 434 -19.40 21.62 14.19
N MET A 435 -18.23 21.48 14.77
CA MET A 435 -17.50 20.20 14.79
C MET A 435 -18.31 19.12 15.53
N GLU A 436 -18.91 19.46 16.67
CA GLU A 436 -19.78 18.50 17.40
C GLU A 436 -21.06 18.16 16.64
N LYS A 437 -21.59 19.10 15.81
CA LYS A 437 -22.69 18.83 14.88
C LYS A 437 -22.26 17.91 13.75
N MET A 438 -21.04 18.09 13.23
CA MET A 438 -20.46 17.27 12.18
C MET A 438 -20.20 15.84 12.65
N ALA A 439 -19.63 15.67 13.84
CA ALA A 439 -19.33 14.39 14.43
C ALA A 439 -19.53 14.46 15.95
N PRO A 440 -20.64 13.92 16.48
CA PRO A 440 -20.88 13.91 17.93
C PRO A 440 -19.72 13.23 18.69
N GLY A 441 -19.19 13.93 19.67
CA GLY A 441 -18.03 13.51 20.46
C GLY A 441 -16.67 14.02 19.97
N ILE A 442 -16.58 14.65 18.81
CA ILE A 442 -15.30 15.09 18.22
C ILE A 442 -14.51 16.07 19.12
N VAL A 443 -15.22 16.86 19.90
CA VAL A 443 -14.61 17.85 20.81
C VAL A 443 -14.40 17.26 22.22
N THR A 444 -15.27 16.34 22.64
CA THR A 444 -15.33 15.84 24.00
C THR A 444 -14.63 14.50 24.20
N ASP A 445 -14.62 13.65 23.18
CA ASP A 445 -14.00 12.32 23.15
C ASP A 445 -13.50 11.97 21.75
N PRO A 446 -12.44 12.66 21.28
CA PRO A 446 -11.94 12.53 19.89
C PRO A 446 -11.40 11.13 19.56
N GLU A 447 -11.11 10.30 20.56
CA GLU A 447 -10.62 8.94 20.38
C GLU A 447 -11.73 7.93 20.04
N ASN A 448 -13.00 8.27 20.33
CA ASN A 448 -14.16 7.39 20.13
C ASN A 448 -15.20 7.98 19.15
N ILE A 449 -14.77 8.74 18.16
CA ILE A 449 -15.67 9.31 17.15
C ILE A 449 -16.24 8.19 16.27
N ASP A 450 -17.56 8.20 16.09
CA ASP A 450 -18.19 7.42 15.04
C ASP A 450 -17.97 8.07 13.67
N ILE A 451 -16.85 7.69 13.01
CA ILE A 451 -16.45 8.25 11.71
C ILE A 451 -17.50 8.03 10.60
N PHE A 452 -18.46 7.11 10.81
CA PHE A 452 -19.51 6.82 9.85
C PHE A 452 -20.80 7.62 10.07
N ASN A 453 -20.87 8.34 11.19
CA ASN A 453 -21.94 9.32 11.47
C ASN A 453 -21.48 10.77 11.27
N ILE A 454 -20.36 10.97 10.56
CA ILE A 454 -19.89 12.30 10.23
C ILE A 454 -20.81 12.91 9.15
N ASP A 455 -21.45 14.00 9.50
CA ASP A 455 -22.22 14.80 8.54
C ASP A 455 -21.29 15.74 7.76
N LEU A 456 -20.78 15.26 6.62
CA LEU A 456 -19.87 16.02 5.78
C LEU A 456 -20.51 17.31 5.21
N SER A 457 -21.85 17.43 5.20
CA SER A 457 -22.49 18.67 4.76
C SER A 457 -22.19 19.85 5.69
N VAL A 458 -21.84 19.59 6.94
CA VAL A 458 -21.43 20.60 7.93
C VAL A 458 -20.04 21.19 7.62
N MET A 459 -19.21 20.48 6.82
CA MET A 459 -17.92 21.02 6.36
C MET A 459 -18.08 22.32 5.58
N ASP A 460 -19.11 22.41 4.75
CA ASP A 460 -19.40 23.64 4.01
C ASP A 460 -19.82 24.79 4.95
N GLU A 461 -20.56 24.49 6.04
CA GLU A 461 -20.91 25.45 7.06
C GLU A 461 -19.66 25.90 7.85
N ILE A 462 -18.77 24.98 8.22
CA ILE A 462 -17.49 25.26 8.89
C ILE A 462 -16.63 26.13 7.99
N LYS A 463 -16.50 25.77 6.72
CA LYS A 463 -15.72 26.51 5.72
C LYS A 463 -16.28 27.91 5.54
N ALA A 464 -17.58 28.03 5.32
CA ALA A 464 -18.24 29.36 5.17
C ALA A 464 -18.01 30.24 6.41
N TYR A 465 -18.13 29.66 7.61
CA TYR A 465 -17.91 30.39 8.86
C TYR A 465 -16.44 30.80 9.07
N THR A 466 -15.49 29.90 8.75
CA THR A 466 -14.05 30.22 8.86
C THR A 466 -13.64 31.27 7.83
N ASP A 467 -14.19 31.22 6.61
CA ASP A 467 -13.96 32.20 5.55
C ASP A 467 -14.52 33.56 5.96
N GLU A 468 -15.74 33.63 6.54
CA GLU A 468 -16.35 34.84 7.07
C GLU A 468 -15.51 35.45 8.20
N MET A 469 -15.06 34.59 9.14
CA MET A 469 -14.18 35.02 10.22
C MET A 469 -12.84 35.55 9.75
N ALA A 470 -12.21 34.82 8.79
CA ALA A 470 -10.95 35.26 8.19
C ALA A 470 -11.12 36.62 7.51
N ALA A 471 -12.20 36.82 6.76
CA ALA A 471 -12.53 38.08 6.12
C ALA A 471 -12.77 39.19 7.16
N GLN A 472 -13.51 38.93 8.25
CA GLN A 472 -13.76 39.88 9.33
C GLN A 472 -12.44 40.28 10.03
N LYS A 473 -11.61 39.32 10.47
CA LYS A 473 -10.33 39.61 11.13
C LYS A 473 -9.37 40.35 10.21
N THR A 474 -9.37 40.00 8.92
CA THR A 474 -8.63 40.73 7.90
C THR A 474 -9.08 42.18 7.77
N ALA A 475 -10.39 42.42 7.75
CA ALA A 475 -10.95 43.75 7.69
C ALA A 475 -10.62 44.57 8.97
N GLU A 476 -10.70 43.94 10.14
CA GLU A 476 -10.34 44.56 11.43
C GLU A 476 -8.85 44.91 11.47
N ALA A 477 -7.96 44.03 11.07
CA ALA A 477 -6.52 44.28 10.98
C ALA A 477 -6.20 45.45 10.04
N LYS A 478 -6.82 45.47 8.86
CA LYS A 478 -6.68 46.59 7.92
C LYS A 478 -7.16 47.91 8.51
N ALA A 479 -8.29 47.88 9.20
CA ALA A 479 -8.84 49.06 9.86
C ALA A 479 -7.89 49.60 10.94
N GLN A 480 -7.32 48.71 11.75
CA GLN A 480 -6.33 49.07 12.78
C GLN A 480 -5.06 49.65 12.17
N ILE A 481 -4.50 49.03 11.13
CA ILE A 481 -3.31 49.54 10.44
C ILE A 481 -3.60 50.93 9.81
N LYS A 482 -4.75 51.10 9.17
CA LYS A 482 -5.17 52.41 8.62
C LYS A 482 -5.23 53.49 9.68
N VAL A 483 -5.82 53.20 10.84
CA VAL A 483 -5.89 54.13 11.98
C VAL A 483 -4.48 54.55 12.43
N GLU A 484 -3.55 53.57 12.53
CA GLU A 484 -2.18 53.89 12.96
C GLU A 484 -1.42 54.67 11.89
N VAL A 485 -1.60 54.39 10.61
CA VAL A 485 -1.06 55.14 9.47
C VAL A 485 -1.56 56.59 9.50
N GLU A 486 -2.86 56.82 9.67
CA GLU A 486 -3.42 58.16 9.75
C GLU A 486 -2.91 58.92 11.00
N LYS A 487 -2.75 58.24 12.11
CA LYS A 487 -2.15 58.80 13.32
C LYS A 487 -0.70 59.24 13.07
N LEU A 488 0.13 58.39 12.44
CA LEU A 488 1.51 58.76 12.10
C LEU A 488 1.57 59.92 11.10
N LYS A 489 0.67 59.96 10.10
CA LYS A 489 0.57 61.05 9.13
C LYS A 489 0.15 62.39 9.77
N SER A 490 -0.57 62.37 10.88
CA SER A 490 -0.99 63.54 11.60
C SER A 490 0.05 64.12 12.54
N MET A 491 1.21 63.46 12.73
CA MET A 491 2.27 63.96 13.61
C MET A 491 3.07 65.11 12.97
N PRO A 492 3.58 66.05 13.76
CA PRO A 492 4.30 67.23 13.23
C PRO A 492 5.55 66.85 12.41
N ASP A 493 6.23 65.76 12.75
CA ASP A 493 7.48 65.30 12.12
C ASP A 493 7.26 64.06 11.24
N VAL A 494 6.21 64.04 10.45
CA VAL A 494 5.79 62.92 9.59
C VAL A 494 6.92 62.35 8.71
N HIS A 495 7.86 63.22 8.31
CA HIS A 495 9.01 62.79 7.49
C HIS A 495 9.92 61.77 8.17
N LEU A 496 9.93 61.72 9.51
CA LEU A 496 10.70 60.72 10.28
C LEU A 496 10.02 59.36 10.25
N PHE A 497 8.75 59.31 9.92
CA PHE A 497 7.96 58.07 9.88
C PHE A 497 7.62 57.60 8.45
N ALA A 498 8.20 58.24 7.42
CA ALA A 498 7.87 57.98 6.01
C ALA A 498 8.06 56.51 5.65
N ASP A 499 9.17 55.87 6.08
CA ASP A 499 9.46 54.46 5.83
C ASP A 499 8.47 53.53 6.58
N ALA A 500 8.09 53.87 7.81
CA ALA A 500 7.15 53.08 8.58
C ALA A 500 5.74 53.18 7.96
N ILE A 501 5.32 54.35 7.53
CA ILE A 501 4.05 54.56 6.83
C ILE A 501 4.02 53.77 5.53
N ALA A 502 5.07 53.87 4.73
CA ALA A 502 5.16 53.09 3.47
C ALA A 502 5.11 51.58 3.70
N LYS A 503 5.78 51.07 4.73
CA LYS A 503 5.71 49.64 5.11
C LYS A 503 4.30 49.23 5.54
N MET A 504 3.62 50.06 6.33
CA MET A 504 2.26 49.76 6.78
C MET A 504 1.24 49.84 5.63
N GLU A 505 1.36 50.80 4.71
CA GLU A 505 0.53 50.88 3.50
C GLU A 505 0.76 49.70 2.57
N ASN A 506 2.01 49.27 2.41
CA ASN A 506 2.33 48.05 1.67
C ASN A 506 1.73 46.79 2.34
N ALA A 507 1.80 46.69 3.66
CA ALA A 507 1.21 45.58 4.40
C ALA A 507 -0.32 45.49 4.20
N ILE A 508 -1.03 46.62 4.15
CA ILE A 508 -2.49 46.66 3.84
C ILE A 508 -2.75 46.09 2.45
N ASN A 509 -1.91 46.44 1.47
CA ASN A 509 -2.08 45.97 0.09
C ASN A 509 -1.72 44.47 -0.03
N GLU A 510 -0.77 43.98 0.75
CA GLU A 510 -0.35 42.59 0.73
C GLU A 510 -1.38 41.60 1.35
N ILE A 511 -2.19 42.07 2.30
CA ILE A 511 -3.23 41.26 2.97
C ILE A 511 -4.26 40.70 1.96
N ASP A 512 -4.54 41.40 0.86
CA ASP A 512 -5.52 40.98 -0.16
C ASP A 512 -4.92 40.07 -1.25
N LEU A 513 -3.62 39.86 -1.20
CA LEU A 513 -2.96 39.06 -2.22
C LEU A 513 -3.01 37.56 -1.84
N PRO A 514 -3.10 36.64 -2.84
CA PRO A 514 -2.96 35.21 -2.59
C PRO A 514 -1.65 34.90 -1.85
N PRO A 515 -1.56 33.79 -1.08
CA PRO A 515 -0.30 33.38 -0.44
C PRO A 515 0.80 33.19 -1.49
N MET A 516 2.04 33.36 -1.09
CA MET A 516 3.18 33.02 -1.94
C MET A 516 3.44 31.50 -1.89
N TRP A 517 3.98 30.95 -2.98
CA TRP A 517 4.49 29.57 -2.94
C TRP A 517 5.54 29.45 -1.83
N PRO A 518 5.39 28.48 -0.90
CA PRO A 518 6.31 28.35 0.23
C PRO A 518 7.71 27.91 -0.24
N ARG A 519 8.70 28.40 0.49
CA ARG A 519 10.12 27.99 0.29
C ARG A 519 10.69 27.59 1.65
N PRO A 520 11.16 26.36 1.81
CA PRO A 520 11.89 25.98 3.02
C PRO A 520 13.21 26.75 3.11
N ASP A 521 13.35 27.59 4.15
CA ASP A 521 14.58 28.32 4.46
C ASP A 521 15.25 27.78 5.74
N ILE A 522 15.74 26.57 5.67
CA ILE A 522 16.46 25.93 6.79
C ILE A 522 17.84 26.54 6.99
N LYS A 523 18.49 26.99 5.92
CA LYS A 523 19.79 27.65 6.04
C LYS A 523 19.69 28.98 6.79
N GLY A 524 18.65 29.76 6.55
CA GLY A 524 18.36 30.97 7.33
C GLY A 524 18.09 30.65 8.79
N GLN A 525 17.28 29.63 9.07
CA GLN A 525 17.01 29.17 10.43
C GLN A 525 18.29 28.69 11.14
N LEU A 526 19.16 27.96 10.47
CA LEU A 526 20.44 27.51 11.04
C LEU A 526 21.35 28.67 11.40
N VAL A 527 21.42 29.69 10.56
CA VAL A 527 22.18 30.93 10.85
C VAL A 527 21.63 31.61 12.10
N GLU A 528 20.32 31.73 12.23
CA GLU A 528 19.68 32.35 13.39
C GLU A 528 19.91 31.52 14.68
N VAL A 529 19.78 30.18 14.61
CA VAL A 529 20.08 29.29 15.74
C VAL A 529 21.57 29.45 16.17
N LYS A 530 22.50 29.43 15.23
CA LYS A 530 23.93 29.64 15.54
C LYS A 530 24.18 30.98 16.21
N LYS A 531 23.50 32.03 15.76
CA LYS A 531 23.56 33.37 16.35
C LYS A 531 23.02 33.40 17.76
N GLN A 532 21.81 32.81 18.00
CA GLN A 532 21.20 32.73 19.32
C GLN A 532 22.05 31.95 20.32
N VAL A 533 22.66 30.84 19.90
CA VAL A 533 23.57 30.06 20.73
C VAL A 533 24.81 30.92 21.10
N ALA A 534 25.44 31.60 20.15
CA ALA A 534 26.59 32.47 20.41
C ALA A 534 26.25 33.65 21.34
N GLU A 535 25.05 34.24 21.20
CA GLU A 535 24.60 35.29 22.10
C GLU A 535 24.36 34.79 23.52
N THR A 536 23.80 33.56 23.64
CA THR A 536 23.55 32.90 24.93
C THR A 536 24.88 32.52 25.62
N GLU A 537 25.84 31.95 24.88
CA GLU A 537 27.17 31.65 25.38
C GLU A 537 27.88 32.91 25.89
N LYS A 538 27.75 34.03 25.15
CA LYS A 538 28.30 35.33 25.57
C LYS A 538 27.66 35.82 26.87
N LYS A 539 26.31 35.73 27.00
CA LYS A 539 25.63 36.10 28.24
C LYS A 539 26.07 35.26 29.43
N ILE A 540 26.28 33.94 29.24
CA ILE A 540 26.78 33.04 30.27
C ILE A 540 28.20 33.40 30.67
N ALA A 541 29.08 33.72 29.68
CA ALA A 541 30.45 34.20 29.97
C ALA A 541 30.46 35.51 30.75
N ASP A 542 29.59 36.45 30.41
CA ASP A 542 29.42 37.70 31.14
C ASP A 542 28.93 37.50 32.58
N LEU A 543 27.96 36.59 32.80
CA LEU A 543 27.51 36.24 34.16
C LEU A 543 28.56 35.49 34.98
N ARG A 544 29.37 34.63 34.34
CA ARG A 544 30.52 33.97 34.95
C ARG A 544 31.57 35.00 35.39
N ALA A 545 31.84 36.04 34.57
CA ALA A 545 32.74 37.14 34.90
C ALA A 545 32.22 38.01 36.06
N GLN A 546 30.89 38.08 36.28
CA GLN A 546 30.25 38.76 37.38
C GLN A 546 30.17 37.92 38.67
N GLY A 547 30.77 36.72 38.69
CA GLY A 547 30.90 35.89 39.89
C GLY A 547 29.68 35.01 40.22
N VAL A 548 28.78 34.73 39.23
CA VAL A 548 27.69 33.81 39.40
C VAL A 548 28.25 32.38 39.43
N SER A 549 27.80 31.58 40.39
CA SER A 549 28.31 30.22 40.56
C SER A 549 27.91 29.28 39.40
N GLU A 550 28.76 28.32 39.05
CA GLU A 550 28.53 27.34 37.98
C GLU A 550 27.22 26.53 38.18
N GLU A 551 26.76 26.35 39.43
CA GLU A 551 25.51 25.66 39.73
C GLU A 551 24.24 26.46 39.38
N GLN A 552 24.41 27.79 39.25
CA GLN A 552 23.32 28.72 38.91
C GLN A 552 23.33 29.13 37.43
N LEU A 553 24.36 28.73 36.67
CA LEU A 553 24.45 29.01 35.25
C LEU A 553 23.74 27.94 34.44
N PRO A 554 22.97 28.30 33.43
CA PRO A 554 22.35 27.32 32.56
C PRO A 554 23.43 26.51 31.84
N LYS A 555 23.31 25.18 31.85
CA LYS A 555 24.16 24.27 31.08
C LYS A 555 23.64 24.21 29.66
N ILE A 556 24.34 24.76 28.71
CA ILE A 556 24.04 24.58 27.29
C ILE A 556 24.66 23.27 26.84
N ASP A 557 23.86 22.24 26.72
CA ASP A 557 24.26 20.95 26.12
C ASP A 557 23.70 20.90 24.69
N ILE A 558 24.06 21.87 23.84
CA ILE A 558 23.61 21.95 22.47
C ILE A 558 24.73 21.47 21.54
N ASN A 559 24.54 20.28 20.97
CA ASN A 559 25.45 19.78 19.93
C ASN A 559 25.02 20.37 18.56
N ILE A 560 25.66 21.51 18.19
CA ILE A 560 25.39 22.27 16.96
C ILE A 560 25.59 21.38 15.71
N GLU A 561 26.62 20.52 15.68
CA GLU A 561 26.88 19.64 14.53
C GLU A 561 25.75 18.61 14.33
N LYS A 562 25.21 18.07 15.42
CA LYS A 562 24.07 17.16 15.37
C LYS A 562 22.80 17.86 14.88
N ILE A 563 22.55 19.08 15.37
CA ILE A 563 21.40 19.91 14.94
C ILE A 563 21.55 20.29 13.46
N GLU A 564 22.75 20.70 13.02
CA GLU A 564 23.01 21.02 11.62
C GLU A 564 22.74 19.83 10.70
N LYS A 565 23.19 18.63 11.07
CA LYS A 565 22.90 17.41 10.32
C LYS A 565 21.40 17.10 10.29
N GLN A 566 20.72 17.19 11.43
CA GLN A 566 19.26 16.94 11.51
C GLN A 566 18.45 17.94 10.68
N LEU A 567 18.85 19.22 10.70
CA LEU A 567 18.19 20.27 9.91
C LEU A 567 18.44 20.08 8.40
N LEU A 568 19.63 19.66 7.98
CA LEU A 568 19.93 19.36 6.58
C LEU A 568 19.15 18.13 6.09
N ASP A 569 19.07 17.08 6.91
CA ASP A 569 18.25 15.90 6.60
C ASP A 569 16.75 16.24 6.53
N ALA A 570 16.30 17.16 7.40
CA ALA A 570 14.92 17.68 7.39
C ALA A 570 14.63 18.54 6.14
N GLU A 571 15.58 19.35 5.66
CA GLU A 571 15.42 20.16 4.44
C GLU A 571 15.16 19.28 3.22
N VAL A 572 15.90 18.16 3.10
CA VAL A 572 15.70 17.20 2.01
C VAL A 572 14.30 16.61 2.08
N LYS A 573 13.90 16.12 3.25
CA LYS A 573 12.55 15.55 3.45
C LYS A 573 11.44 16.56 3.22
N LEU A 574 11.60 17.80 3.69
CA LEU A 574 10.62 18.87 3.46
C LEU A 574 10.48 19.19 1.98
N LYS A 575 11.60 19.24 1.23
CA LYS A 575 11.56 19.45 -0.22
C LYS A 575 10.86 18.29 -0.92
N GLU A 576 11.15 17.05 -0.55
CA GLU A 576 10.49 15.85 -1.11
C GLU A 576 8.99 15.87 -0.81
N THR A 577 8.60 16.16 0.43
CA THR A 577 7.18 16.26 0.82
C THR A 577 6.46 17.38 0.09
N TYR A 578 7.11 18.55 0.01
CA TYR A 578 6.56 19.68 -0.75
C TYR A 578 6.43 19.33 -2.24
N ALA A 579 7.44 18.68 -2.82
CA ALA A 579 7.40 18.24 -4.21
C ALA A 579 6.23 17.28 -4.48
N MET A 580 5.87 16.41 -3.53
CA MET A 580 4.71 15.52 -3.66
C MET A 580 3.36 16.26 -3.54
N GLY A 581 3.26 17.25 -2.68
CA GLY A 581 1.99 17.90 -2.29
C GLY A 581 1.75 19.29 -2.86
N ALA A 582 2.68 19.89 -3.61
CA ALA A 582 2.58 21.27 -4.08
C ALA A 582 1.30 21.58 -4.86
N HIS A 583 0.81 20.63 -5.66
CA HIS A 583 -0.42 20.79 -6.45
C HIS A 583 -1.72 20.79 -5.63
N LEU A 584 -1.66 20.35 -4.37
CA LEU A 584 -2.81 20.40 -3.44
C LEU A 584 -2.93 21.76 -2.75
N MET A 585 -1.94 22.63 -2.92
CA MET A 585 -1.98 23.97 -2.34
C MET A 585 -2.91 24.90 -3.12
N PRO A 586 -3.53 25.89 -2.45
CA PRO A 586 -4.33 26.87 -3.16
C PRO A 586 -3.47 27.66 -4.15
N THR A 587 -4.11 28.22 -5.18
CA THR A 587 -3.42 29.09 -6.16
C THR A 587 -2.61 30.16 -5.45
N SER A 588 -1.30 30.13 -5.64
CA SER A 588 -0.35 30.97 -4.95
C SER A 588 0.37 31.91 -5.91
N ARG A 589 0.83 33.05 -5.41
CA ARG A 589 1.60 34.00 -6.19
C ARG A 589 3.10 33.69 -6.19
N SER A 590 3.84 34.38 -7.07
CA SER A 590 5.29 34.28 -7.16
C SER A 590 5.96 34.46 -5.78
N PRO A 591 6.93 33.63 -5.43
CA PRO A 591 7.77 33.83 -4.24
C PRO A 591 8.72 35.01 -4.38
N HIS A 592 8.85 35.55 -5.60
CA HIS A 592 9.74 36.66 -5.95
C HIS A 592 8.99 37.85 -6.61
N PRO A 593 8.02 38.46 -5.94
CA PRO A 593 7.13 39.45 -6.56
C PRO A 593 7.91 40.64 -7.11
N GLY A 594 7.66 40.96 -8.40
CA GLY A 594 8.32 42.07 -9.11
C GLY A 594 9.72 41.75 -9.64
N GLN A 595 10.25 40.53 -9.41
CA GLN A 595 11.57 40.13 -9.90
C GLN A 595 11.46 39.15 -11.08
N GLU A 596 10.26 38.73 -11.46
CA GLU A 596 10.02 37.69 -12.47
C GLU A 596 10.71 38.00 -13.80
N ALA A 597 10.67 39.26 -14.23
CA ALA A 597 11.32 39.68 -15.47
C ALA A 597 12.86 39.56 -15.41
N GLN A 598 13.45 39.87 -14.23
CA GLN A 598 14.89 39.74 -14.01
C GLN A 598 15.29 38.27 -13.95
N ILE A 599 14.50 37.44 -13.26
CA ILE A 599 14.72 35.98 -13.17
C ILE A 599 14.62 35.35 -14.56
N LYS A 600 13.61 35.73 -15.37
CA LYS A 600 13.51 35.31 -16.76
C LYS A 600 14.74 35.67 -17.57
N ALA A 601 15.23 36.92 -17.45
CA ALA A 601 16.41 37.36 -18.18
C ALA A 601 17.67 36.55 -17.79
N ASP A 602 17.87 36.29 -16.51
CA ASP A 602 18.96 35.47 -15.96
C ASP A 602 18.84 34.02 -16.43
N PHE A 603 17.62 33.45 -16.34
CA PHE A 603 17.33 32.12 -16.86
C PHE A 603 17.72 31.96 -18.32
N LEU A 604 17.23 32.85 -19.19
CA LEU A 604 17.51 32.81 -20.62
C LEU A 604 19.00 33.06 -20.92
N GLN A 605 19.67 33.91 -20.15
CA GLN A 605 21.12 34.13 -20.27
C GLN A 605 21.88 32.83 -19.93
N LYS A 606 21.56 32.20 -18.77
CA LYS A 606 22.18 30.94 -18.34
C LYS A 606 21.95 29.83 -19.37
N TRP A 607 20.72 29.70 -19.88
CA TRP A 607 20.40 28.74 -20.91
C TRP A 607 21.25 28.95 -22.18
N ARG A 608 21.30 30.17 -22.70
CA ARG A 608 22.06 30.50 -23.93
C ARG A 608 23.57 30.34 -23.76
N THR A 609 24.10 30.49 -22.56
CA THR A 609 25.53 30.32 -22.23
C THR A 609 25.89 28.91 -21.76
N GLY A 610 24.94 27.96 -21.69
CA GLY A 610 25.16 26.59 -21.26
C GLY A 610 25.49 26.46 -19.75
N GLN A 611 25.09 27.42 -18.94
CA GLN A 611 25.21 27.31 -17.49
C GLN A 611 24.10 26.44 -16.90
N ALA A 612 24.40 25.75 -15.78
CA ALA A 612 23.45 24.88 -15.13
C ALA A 612 22.25 25.66 -14.55
N LEU A 613 21.07 25.10 -14.77
CA LEU A 613 19.79 25.64 -14.29
C LEU A 613 19.17 24.74 -13.20
N THR A 614 19.72 23.56 -12.99
CA THR A 614 19.20 22.53 -12.07
C THR A 614 19.01 23.03 -10.66
N ASN A 615 17.96 22.56 -9.98
CA ASN A 615 17.59 22.96 -8.61
C ASN A 615 17.35 24.47 -8.42
N GLY A 616 17.14 25.24 -9.51
CA GLY A 616 16.88 26.68 -9.47
C GLY A 616 15.41 26.99 -9.08
N ASP A 617 15.19 28.22 -8.65
CA ASP A 617 13.83 28.72 -8.41
C ASP A 617 13.42 29.68 -9.53
N TYR A 618 12.49 29.23 -10.35
CA TYR A 618 11.96 29.93 -11.53
C TYR A 618 10.44 30.02 -11.51
N ALA A 619 9.83 29.91 -10.32
CA ALA A 619 8.40 29.92 -10.19
C ALA A 619 7.77 31.19 -10.76
N CYS A 620 6.61 31.03 -11.39
CA CYS A 620 5.76 32.09 -11.94
C CYS A 620 6.40 32.97 -13.03
N ILE A 621 7.56 32.59 -13.61
CA ILE A 621 8.10 33.31 -14.75
C ILE A 621 7.36 32.95 -16.06
N ASP A 622 7.32 33.88 -16.99
CA ASP A 622 6.71 33.66 -18.30
C ASP A 622 7.78 33.31 -19.34
N LEU A 623 7.82 32.04 -19.73
CA LEU A 623 8.71 31.51 -20.76
C LEU A 623 7.94 31.14 -22.06
N SER A 624 6.70 31.63 -22.20
CA SER A 624 5.84 31.26 -23.32
C SER A 624 6.51 31.43 -24.69
N GLY A 625 6.39 30.42 -25.55
CA GLY A 625 6.93 30.39 -26.89
C GLY A 625 8.44 30.24 -27.00
N GLU A 626 9.19 30.09 -25.90
CA GLU A 626 10.66 29.90 -25.96
C GLU A 626 11.00 28.49 -26.48
N ASN A 627 12.16 28.40 -27.15
CA ASN A 627 12.75 27.13 -27.58
C ASN A 627 13.72 26.65 -26.52
N LEU A 628 13.32 25.60 -25.79
CA LEU A 628 14.02 25.03 -24.63
C LEU A 628 14.38 23.56 -24.88
N VAL A 629 14.58 23.16 -26.13
CA VAL A 629 14.87 21.77 -26.51
C VAL A 629 16.13 21.26 -25.80
N GLY A 630 16.01 20.16 -25.06
CA GLY A 630 17.12 19.52 -24.35
C GLY A 630 17.57 20.26 -23.07
N ILE A 631 16.78 21.19 -22.56
CA ILE A 631 17.11 21.91 -21.31
C ILE A 631 17.08 20.96 -20.10
N ASP A 632 18.00 21.19 -19.16
CA ASP A 632 17.99 20.48 -17.87
C ASP A 632 17.46 21.39 -16.76
N LEU A 633 16.25 21.10 -16.31
CA LEU A 633 15.53 21.76 -15.22
C LEU A 633 15.26 20.81 -14.06
N SER A 634 16.05 19.75 -13.92
CA SER A 634 15.85 18.76 -12.86
C SER A 634 15.88 19.39 -11.47
N GLY A 635 14.92 18.98 -10.64
CA GLY A 635 14.76 19.46 -9.26
C GLY A 635 14.44 20.95 -9.10
N CYS A 636 14.08 21.66 -10.19
CA CYS A 636 13.71 23.08 -10.13
C CYS A 636 12.33 23.32 -9.53
N TYR A 637 12.17 24.48 -8.93
CA TYR A 637 10.86 25.05 -8.55
C TYR A 637 10.32 25.83 -9.78
N LEU A 638 9.23 25.33 -10.34
CA LEU A 638 8.59 25.82 -11.57
C LEU A 638 7.08 26.02 -11.38
N GLU A 639 6.64 26.22 -10.14
CA GLU A 639 5.22 26.40 -9.83
C GLU A 639 4.66 27.63 -10.55
N GLY A 640 3.53 27.45 -11.18
CA GLY A 640 2.86 28.54 -11.90
C GLY A 640 3.65 29.13 -13.08
N VAL A 641 4.72 28.49 -13.53
CA VAL A 641 5.47 28.92 -14.71
C VAL A 641 4.60 28.86 -15.97
N ASN A 642 4.76 29.83 -16.86
CA ASN A 642 4.09 29.79 -18.16
C ASN A 642 5.04 29.22 -19.23
N PHE A 643 4.84 27.96 -19.59
CA PHE A 643 5.52 27.27 -20.70
C PHE A 643 4.62 27.12 -21.94
N SER A 644 3.52 27.87 -22.03
CA SER A 644 2.63 27.71 -23.16
C SER A 644 3.35 27.93 -24.50
N HIS A 645 3.07 27.05 -25.49
CA HIS A 645 3.71 27.05 -26.79
C HIS A 645 5.24 26.87 -26.78
N CYS A 646 5.86 26.47 -25.66
CA CYS A 646 7.30 26.16 -25.63
C CYS A 646 7.63 24.85 -26.34
N ASP A 647 8.84 24.76 -26.84
CA ASP A 647 9.43 23.49 -27.28
C ASP A 647 10.38 23.00 -26.18
N LEU A 648 9.90 22.05 -25.36
CA LEU A 648 10.61 21.35 -24.28
C LEU A 648 10.99 19.92 -24.70
N SER A 649 11.05 19.65 -26.00
CA SER A 649 11.41 18.32 -26.49
C SER A 649 12.79 17.89 -25.96
N ASN A 650 12.90 16.64 -25.49
CA ASN A 650 14.09 16.08 -24.83
C ASN A 650 14.53 16.82 -23.54
N ALA A 651 13.70 17.66 -22.94
CA ALA A 651 14.01 18.34 -21.68
C ALA A 651 14.11 17.34 -20.51
N ASN A 652 14.98 17.63 -19.56
CA ASN A 652 15.06 16.92 -18.31
C ASN A 652 14.33 17.73 -17.21
N LEU A 653 13.16 17.25 -16.80
CA LEU A 653 12.30 17.80 -15.76
C LEU A 653 12.20 16.87 -14.54
N GLU A 654 13.17 15.93 -14.40
CA GLU A 654 13.18 14.96 -13.30
C GLU A 654 13.04 15.66 -11.94
N LYS A 655 12.06 15.22 -11.14
CA LYS A 655 11.78 15.75 -9.78
C LYS A 655 11.57 17.25 -9.70
N SER A 656 11.26 17.92 -10.82
CA SER A 656 10.87 19.34 -10.83
C SER A 656 9.44 19.54 -10.32
N ILE A 657 9.14 20.74 -9.82
CA ILE A 657 7.84 21.08 -9.26
C ILE A 657 7.14 22.07 -10.18
N LEU A 658 6.25 21.56 -11.05
CA LEU A 658 5.46 22.32 -12.03
C LEU A 658 4.01 22.49 -11.60
N ALA A 659 3.73 22.43 -10.28
CA ALA A 659 2.37 22.58 -9.77
C ALA A 659 1.71 23.86 -10.28
N GLY A 660 0.53 23.74 -10.89
CA GLY A 660 -0.21 24.87 -11.47
C GLY A 660 0.45 25.52 -12.67
N ALA A 661 1.46 24.91 -13.29
CA ALA A 661 2.11 25.46 -14.48
C ALA A 661 1.17 25.46 -15.69
N ASN A 662 1.39 26.40 -16.61
CA ASN A 662 0.71 26.42 -17.91
C ASN A 662 1.60 25.80 -19.00
N LEU A 663 1.28 24.59 -19.39
CA LEU A 663 1.95 23.84 -20.45
C LEU A 663 1.10 23.72 -21.73
N SER A 664 0.05 24.56 -21.84
CA SER A 664 -0.87 24.47 -22.98
C SER A 664 -0.12 24.66 -24.32
N ASN A 665 -0.39 23.78 -25.28
CA ASN A 665 0.28 23.73 -26.59
C ASN A 665 1.81 23.56 -26.52
N ALA A 666 2.38 23.14 -25.38
CA ALA A 666 3.80 22.87 -25.26
C ALA A 666 4.16 21.51 -25.86
N LYS A 667 5.39 21.39 -26.37
CA LYS A 667 5.96 20.13 -26.87
C LYS A 667 6.91 19.59 -25.81
N LEU A 668 6.60 18.42 -25.27
CA LEU A 668 7.43 17.68 -24.31
C LEU A 668 7.84 16.30 -24.88
N ILE A 669 8.01 16.24 -26.20
CA ILE A 669 8.33 14.99 -26.88
C ILE A 669 9.63 14.42 -26.33
N ASN A 670 9.59 13.14 -25.87
CA ASN A 670 10.75 12.45 -25.29
C ASN A 670 11.35 13.18 -24.05
N ALA A 671 10.55 13.98 -23.34
CA ALA A 671 10.99 14.64 -22.10
C ALA A 671 11.06 13.65 -20.93
N ASN A 672 12.06 13.83 -20.04
CA ASN A 672 12.14 13.10 -18.78
C ASN A 672 11.44 13.89 -17.68
N CYS A 673 10.22 13.48 -17.31
CA CYS A 673 9.42 14.04 -16.24
C CYS A 673 9.32 13.08 -15.03
N GLN A 674 10.26 12.15 -14.89
CA GLN A 674 10.23 11.17 -13.80
C GLN A 674 10.18 11.83 -12.43
N GLY A 675 9.16 11.49 -11.62
CA GLY A 675 8.96 12.03 -10.29
C GLY A 675 8.67 13.53 -10.24
N ALA A 676 8.37 14.18 -11.38
CA ALA A 676 7.97 15.58 -11.41
C ALA A 676 6.55 15.77 -10.85
N ASN A 677 6.30 16.89 -10.17
CA ASN A 677 4.95 17.29 -9.80
C ASN A 677 4.40 18.24 -10.86
N ILE A 678 3.53 17.70 -11.73
CA ILE A 678 2.83 18.45 -12.78
C ILE A 678 1.35 18.64 -12.42
N GLY A 679 0.98 18.34 -11.17
CA GLY A 679 -0.41 18.42 -10.73
C GLY A 679 -1.00 19.83 -10.79
N ALA A 680 -2.31 19.93 -10.95
CA ALA A 680 -3.07 21.15 -11.17
C ALA A 680 -2.58 22.00 -12.38
N ALA A 681 -1.75 21.42 -13.27
CA ALA A 681 -1.23 22.11 -14.46
C ALA A 681 -2.24 22.11 -15.61
N ASN A 682 -2.13 23.11 -16.47
CA ASN A 682 -2.86 23.15 -17.74
C ASN A 682 -2.04 22.46 -18.82
N LEU A 683 -2.43 21.24 -19.20
CA LEU A 683 -1.78 20.43 -20.22
C LEU A 683 -2.57 20.42 -21.56
N SER A 684 -3.56 21.30 -21.71
CA SER A 684 -4.42 21.30 -22.89
C SER A 684 -3.61 21.47 -24.18
N ASP A 685 -3.89 20.59 -25.15
CA ASP A 685 -3.19 20.57 -26.45
C ASP A 685 -1.67 20.32 -26.35
N ALA A 686 -1.14 19.90 -25.20
CA ALA A 686 0.28 19.58 -25.04
C ALA A 686 0.64 18.22 -25.66
N ASP A 687 1.88 18.10 -26.12
CA ASP A 687 2.41 16.86 -26.72
C ASP A 687 3.51 16.26 -25.83
N PHE A 688 3.16 15.19 -25.09
CA PHE A 688 4.05 14.39 -24.27
C PHE A 688 4.48 13.09 -24.96
N SER A 689 4.38 12.98 -26.28
CA SER A 689 4.74 11.76 -26.99
C SER A 689 6.12 11.25 -26.57
N GLU A 690 6.22 9.96 -26.23
CA GLU A 690 7.46 9.29 -25.80
C GLU A 690 8.09 9.85 -24.50
N ALA A 691 7.37 10.68 -23.76
CA ALA A 691 7.88 11.21 -22.48
C ALA A 691 7.84 10.14 -21.36
N ASN A 692 8.80 10.24 -20.43
CA ASN A 692 8.82 9.45 -19.21
C ASN A 692 8.16 10.22 -18.06
N LEU A 693 6.95 9.81 -17.68
CA LEU A 693 6.15 10.36 -16.59
C LEU A 693 6.11 9.42 -15.37
N SER A 694 7.00 8.42 -15.29
CA SER A 694 7.04 7.47 -14.18
C SER A 694 7.12 8.20 -12.84
N LYS A 695 6.23 7.82 -11.90
CA LYS A 695 6.13 8.44 -10.56
C LYS A 695 5.82 9.93 -10.56
N ALA A 696 5.36 10.51 -11.67
CA ALA A 696 4.94 11.90 -11.70
C ALA A 696 3.62 12.11 -10.94
N GLN A 697 3.44 13.29 -10.34
CA GLN A 697 2.16 13.71 -9.76
C GLN A 697 1.39 14.49 -10.85
N LEU A 698 0.20 13.99 -11.20
CA LEU A 698 -0.62 14.54 -12.29
C LEU A 698 -2.04 14.91 -11.82
N GLY A 699 -2.34 14.79 -10.52
CA GLY A 699 -3.66 15.05 -9.96
C GLY A 699 -4.16 16.47 -10.24
N GLY A 700 -5.43 16.61 -10.60
CA GLY A 700 -6.07 17.90 -10.87
C GLY A 700 -5.63 18.63 -12.15
N SER A 701 -4.82 17.98 -13.01
CA SER A 701 -4.36 18.58 -14.26
C SER A 701 -5.43 18.52 -15.36
N ASN A 702 -5.39 19.50 -16.25
CA ASN A 702 -6.27 19.56 -17.44
C ASN A 702 -5.63 18.83 -18.63
N PHE A 703 -6.15 17.66 -18.98
CA PHE A 703 -5.67 16.83 -20.09
C PHE A 703 -6.45 17.03 -21.42
N THR A 704 -7.18 18.11 -21.59
CA THR A 704 -7.98 18.32 -22.79
C THR A 704 -7.12 18.29 -24.05
N ARG A 705 -7.39 17.32 -24.95
CA ARG A 705 -6.67 17.09 -26.22
C ARG A 705 -5.15 16.86 -26.07
N THR A 706 -4.70 16.43 -24.91
CA THR A 706 -3.29 16.10 -24.64
C THR A 706 -2.89 14.84 -25.42
N GLN A 707 -1.70 14.86 -26.02
CA GLN A 707 -1.10 13.71 -26.69
C GLN A 707 -0.14 13.01 -25.71
N LEU A 708 -0.44 11.75 -25.39
CA LEU A 708 0.35 10.90 -24.50
C LEU A 708 0.81 9.63 -25.25
N LEU A 709 1.15 9.80 -26.54
CA LEU A 709 1.54 8.68 -27.41
C LEU A 709 2.82 8.00 -26.89
N ARG A 710 2.75 6.70 -26.63
CA ARG A 710 3.88 5.90 -26.17
C ARG A 710 4.61 6.44 -24.92
N CYS A 711 3.90 7.20 -24.08
CA CYS A 711 4.42 7.65 -22.78
C CYS A 711 4.63 6.50 -21.81
N GLU A 712 5.61 6.66 -20.92
CA GLU A 712 5.80 5.79 -19.77
C GLU A 712 5.24 6.45 -18.50
N MET A 713 4.14 5.93 -17.95
CA MET A 713 3.47 6.45 -16.76
C MET A 713 2.92 5.32 -15.85
N PRO A 714 3.78 4.33 -15.49
CA PRO A 714 3.35 3.26 -14.59
C PRO A 714 3.09 3.77 -13.17
N GLU A 715 2.20 3.09 -12.44
CA GLU A 715 1.93 3.28 -11.00
C GLU A 715 1.44 4.69 -10.63
N ILE A 716 0.81 5.42 -11.56
CA ILE A 716 0.26 6.77 -11.28
C ILE A 716 -1.14 6.65 -10.69
N ASN A 717 -1.43 7.52 -9.73
CA ASN A 717 -2.75 7.67 -9.13
C ASN A 717 -3.45 8.90 -9.71
N PHE A 718 -4.63 8.67 -10.32
CA PHE A 718 -5.52 9.71 -10.82
C PHE A 718 -6.80 9.72 -9.98
N LEU A 719 -7.04 10.81 -9.29
CA LEU A 719 -8.25 11.03 -8.49
C LEU A 719 -9.10 12.11 -9.15
N ASP A 720 -10.39 11.83 -9.36
CA ASP A 720 -11.38 12.78 -9.91
C ASP A 720 -10.90 13.50 -11.17
N THR A 721 -10.14 12.79 -12.03
CA THR A 721 -9.51 13.39 -13.21
C THR A 721 -10.41 13.23 -14.44
N THR A 722 -10.58 14.31 -15.18
CA THR A 722 -11.30 14.32 -16.46
C THR A 722 -10.33 14.38 -17.63
N PHE A 723 -10.48 13.44 -18.55
CA PHE A 723 -9.74 13.35 -19.79
C PHE A 723 -10.71 13.62 -20.96
N GLU A 724 -10.46 14.67 -21.70
CA GLU A 724 -11.30 15.07 -22.84
C GLU A 724 -10.50 14.96 -24.13
N GLN A 725 -10.87 14.04 -25.01
CA GLN A 725 -10.16 13.80 -26.29
C GLN A 725 -8.66 13.55 -26.12
N THR A 726 -8.27 12.92 -25.01
CA THR A 726 -6.87 12.59 -24.70
C THR A 726 -6.46 11.33 -25.44
N VAL A 727 -5.24 11.31 -25.97
CA VAL A 727 -4.71 10.18 -26.76
C VAL A 727 -3.60 9.47 -25.99
N PHE A 728 -3.86 8.21 -25.58
CA PHE A 728 -2.92 7.34 -24.85
C PHE A 728 -2.31 6.23 -25.72
N ASN A 729 -2.47 6.30 -27.06
CA ASN A 729 -2.12 5.19 -27.93
C ASN A 729 -0.68 4.71 -27.73
N GLY A 730 -0.54 3.41 -27.42
CA GLY A 730 0.74 2.76 -27.15
C GLY A 730 1.44 3.17 -25.85
N ALA A 731 0.81 3.95 -24.99
CA ALA A 731 1.36 4.34 -23.68
C ALA A 731 1.45 3.15 -22.72
N VAL A 732 2.29 3.25 -21.68
CA VAL A 732 2.44 2.28 -20.60
C VAL A 732 1.82 2.84 -19.31
N LEU A 733 0.67 2.29 -18.94
CA LEU A 733 -0.16 2.68 -17.76
C LEU A 733 -0.28 1.54 -16.75
N LYS A 734 0.73 0.68 -16.68
CA LYS A 734 0.72 -0.48 -15.75
C LYS A 734 0.47 -0.05 -14.32
N GLN A 735 -0.42 -0.78 -13.62
CA GLN A 735 -0.69 -0.60 -12.20
C GLN A 735 -1.13 0.82 -11.81
N CYS A 736 -1.62 1.61 -12.80
CA CYS A 736 -2.23 2.90 -12.49
C CYS A 736 -3.56 2.71 -11.74
N ASN A 737 -3.86 3.65 -10.86
CA ASN A 737 -5.13 3.72 -10.17
C ASN A 737 -5.91 4.93 -10.64
N PHE A 738 -7.09 4.70 -11.19
CA PHE A 738 -8.04 5.73 -11.58
C PHE A 738 -9.25 5.67 -10.65
N ILE A 739 -9.47 6.69 -9.87
CA ILE A 739 -10.62 6.81 -8.97
C ILE A 739 -11.53 7.92 -9.47
N ASN A 740 -12.79 7.58 -9.78
CA ASN A 740 -13.80 8.44 -10.40
C ASN A 740 -13.31 9.14 -11.70
N PRO A 741 -12.59 8.48 -12.61
CA PRO A 741 -12.12 9.13 -13.82
C PRO A 741 -13.27 9.31 -14.83
N ILE A 742 -13.21 10.39 -15.59
CA ILE A 742 -14.10 10.62 -16.74
C ILE A 742 -13.26 10.64 -18.02
N PHE A 743 -13.49 9.69 -18.91
CA PHE A 743 -12.82 9.61 -20.21
C PHE A 743 -13.83 9.89 -21.34
N ASN A 744 -13.77 11.09 -21.89
CA ASN A 744 -14.63 11.50 -23.00
C ASN A 744 -13.86 11.42 -24.32
N ASN A 745 -14.31 10.56 -25.26
CA ASN A 745 -13.69 10.39 -26.58
C ASN A 745 -12.17 10.14 -26.51
N CYS A 746 -11.71 9.33 -25.53
CA CYS A 746 -10.29 9.03 -25.34
C CYS A 746 -9.87 7.80 -26.13
N GLU A 747 -8.60 7.78 -26.56
CA GLU A 747 -8.02 6.68 -27.31
C GLU A 747 -6.96 5.97 -26.49
N PHE A 748 -7.11 4.63 -26.33
CA PHE A 748 -6.18 3.72 -25.65
C PHE A 748 -5.69 2.61 -26.58
N ILE A 749 -5.60 2.88 -27.89
CA ILE A 749 -5.26 1.86 -28.89
C ILE A 749 -3.85 1.31 -28.63
N GLY A 750 -3.77 -0.01 -28.38
CA GLY A 750 -2.49 -0.67 -28.09
C GLY A 750 -1.81 -0.23 -26.79
N THR A 751 -2.53 0.43 -25.89
CA THR A 751 -2.03 0.88 -24.58
C THR A 751 -1.84 -0.31 -23.63
N ASP A 752 -0.77 -0.29 -22.84
CA ASP A 752 -0.52 -1.28 -21.79
C ASP A 752 -1.13 -0.82 -20.46
N LEU A 753 -2.28 -1.39 -20.14
CA LEU A 753 -3.07 -1.16 -18.94
C LEU A 753 -3.05 -2.38 -18.00
N THR A 754 -1.97 -3.18 -18.04
CA THR A 754 -1.82 -4.38 -17.19
C THR A 754 -2.00 -4.01 -15.72
N GLN A 755 -2.89 -4.74 -15.02
CA GLN A 755 -3.18 -4.58 -13.59
C GLN A 755 -3.66 -3.16 -13.21
N VAL A 756 -4.26 -2.43 -14.14
CA VAL A 756 -4.87 -1.12 -13.84
C VAL A 756 -6.10 -1.32 -12.93
N ASN A 757 -6.30 -0.39 -12.00
CA ASN A 757 -7.52 -0.31 -11.21
C ASN A 757 -8.33 0.91 -11.64
N MET A 758 -9.56 0.70 -12.08
CA MET A 758 -10.51 1.75 -12.45
C MET A 758 -11.75 1.65 -11.58
N VAL A 759 -11.87 2.56 -10.62
CA VAL A 759 -13.01 2.63 -9.70
C VAL A 759 -13.97 3.71 -10.18
N LYS A 760 -15.22 3.32 -10.47
CA LYS A 760 -16.30 4.18 -11.00
C LYS A 760 -15.90 4.96 -12.26
N PRO A 761 -15.21 4.36 -13.23
CA PRO A 761 -14.88 5.07 -14.44
C PRO A 761 -16.14 5.36 -15.28
N VAL A 762 -16.18 6.56 -15.85
CA VAL A 762 -17.15 6.93 -16.88
C VAL A 762 -16.42 6.97 -18.21
N LEU A 763 -16.75 6.03 -19.11
CA LEU A 763 -16.07 5.82 -20.39
C LEU A 763 -17.04 6.18 -21.52
N VAL A 764 -16.98 7.43 -22.00
CA VAL A 764 -17.85 7.88 -23.09
C VAL A 764 -17.11 7.72 -24.41
N GLN A 765 -17.56 6.77 -25.24
CA GLN A 765 -16.94 6.48 -26.54
C GLN A 765 -15.42 6.25 -26.44
N ALA A 766 -14.98 5.56 -25.40
CA ALA A 766 -13.58 5.25 -25.20
C ALA A 766 -13.15 4.06 -26.08
N ASN A 767 -11.97 4.17 -26.70
CA ASN A 767 -11.43 3.16 -27.59
C ASN A 767 -10.24 2.43 -26.97
N PHE A 768 -10.44 1.18 -26.50
CA PHE A 768 -9.43 0.27 -25.95
C PHE A 768 -9.00 -0.81 -26.95
N SER A 769 -9.26 -0.61 -28.24
CA SER A 769 -8.92 -1.64 -29.21
C SER A 769 -7.43 -1.98 -29.20
N GLN A 770 -7.12 -3.29 -29.26
CA GLN A 770 -5.76 -3.83 -29.19
C GLN A 770 -4.99 -3.50 -27.90
N ALA A 771 -5.64 -2.93 -26.87
CA ALA A 771 -5.01 -2.65 -25.57
C ALA A 771 -4.71 -3.94 -24.81
N THR A 772 -3.71 -3.88 -23.91
CA THR A 772 -3.41 -4.95 -22.93
C THR A 772 -3.99 -4.56 -21.58
N LEU A 773 -4.98 -5.31 -21.12
CA LEU A 773 -5.74 -5.10 -19.88
C LEU A 773 -5.68 -6.34 -18.97
N ASP A 774 -4.59 -7.12 -19.05
CA ASP A 774 -4.45 -8.34 -18.27
C ASP A 774 -4.45 -8.03 -16.77
N GLY A 775 -5.34 -8.69 -16.02
CA GLY A 775 -5.52 -8.45 -14.60
C GLY A 775 -6.12 -7.09 -14.24
N ALA A 776 -6.65 -6.34 -15.20
CA ALA A 776 -7.31 -5.05 -14.95
C ALA A 776 -8.60 -5.23 -14.14
N ASN A 777 -8.87 -4.29 -13.24
CA ASN A 777 -10.08 -4.25 -12.43
C ASN A 777 -10.94 -3.03 -12.81
N PHE A 778 -12.18 -3.28 -13.16
CA PHE A 778 -13.21 -2.28 -13.39
C PHE A 778 -14.29 -2.44 -12.32
N VAL A 779 -14.42 -1.45 -11.45
CA VAL A 779 -15.38 -1.46 -10.35
C VAL A 779 -16.46 -0.42 -10.64
N GLU A 780 -17.73 -0.82 -10.69
CA GLU A 780 -18.89 0.04 -10.98
C GLU A 780 -18.71 0.90 -12.25
N ALA A 781 -18.11 0.33 -13.31
CA ALA A 781 -17.79 1.06 -14.53
C ALA A 781 -19.05 1.38 -15.36
N GLN A 782 -19.11 2.59 -15.92
CA GLN A 782 -20.08 3.01 -16.93
C GLN A 782 -19.35 3.12 -18.27
N ALA A 783 -19.41 2.07 -19.08
CA ALA A 783 -18.59 1.90 -20.28
C ALA A 783 -19.42 1.48 -21.50
N SER A 784 -20.68 1.91 -21.57
CA SER A 784 -21.52 1.63 -22.75
C SER A 784 -20.91 2.23 -24.01
N GLU A 785 -21.10 1.55 -25.16
CA GLU A 785 -20.63 1.96 -26.48
C GLU A 785 -19.10 2.09 -26.59
N SER A 786 -18.34 1.44 -25.68
CA SER A 786 -16.88 1.40 -25.72
C SER A 786 -16.36 0.30 -26.65
N ASP A 787 -15.18 0.51 -27.24
CA ASP A 787 -14.52 -0.45 -28.12
C ASP A 787 -13.37 -1.17 -27.41
N PHE A 788 -13.54 -2.46 -27.10
CA PHE A 788 -12.52 -3.36 -26.56
C PHE A 788 -12.05 -4.40 -27.58
N SER A 789 -12.33 -4.17 -28.87
CA SER A 789 -12.01 -5.15 -29.91
C SER A 789 -10.52 -5.50 -29.94
N GLN A 790 -10.23 -6.79 -30.10
CA GLN A 790 -8.86 -7.32 -30.14
C GLN A 790 -8.01 -7.06 -28.87
N ALA A 791 -8.59 -6.55 -27.79
CA ALA A 791 -7.87 -6.32 -26.54
C ALA A 791 -7.47 -7.64 -25.85
N GLN A 792 -6.35 -7.62 -25.12
CA GLN A 792 -5.94 -8.70 -24.21
C GLN A 792 -6.42 -8.37 -22.79
N MET A 793 -7.30 -9.21 -22.23
CA MET A 793 -7.98 -8.94 -20.98
C MET A 793 -7.99 -10.19 -20.08
N ILE A 794 -6.92 -10.98 -20.09
CA ILE A 794 -6.81 -12.23 -19.34
C ILE A 794 -6.87 -11.93 -17.83
N ASN A 795 -7.68 -12.67 -17.08
CA ASN A 795 -7.91 -12.48 -15.64
C ASN A 795 -8.45 -11.08 -15.27
N SER A 796 -9.01 -10.34 -16.20
CA SER A 796 -9.63 -9.05 -15.88
C SER A 796 -10.93 -9.22 -15.10
N ARG A 797 -11.34 -8.19 -14.37
CA ARG A 797 -12.53 -8.24 -13.51
C ARG A 797 -13.40 -7.01 -13.74
N PHE A 798 -14.67 -7.25 -13.99
CA PHE A 798 -15.74 -6.26 -14.02
C PHE A 798 -16.70 -6.57 -12.88
N VAL A 799 -16.68 -5.76 -11.83
CA VAL A 799 -17.41 -6.03 -10.58
C VAL A 799 -18.25 -4.83 -10.15
N GLY A 800 -19.27 -5.06 -9.34
CA GLY A 800 -20.15 -4.00 -8.84
C GLY A 800 -21.24 -3.57 -9.84
N GLY A 801 -21.63 -4.45 -10.75
CA GLY A 801 -22.73 -4.16 -11.69
C GLY A 801 -22.33 -3.17 -12.79
N CYS A 802 -21.21 -3.41 -13.44
CA CYS A 802 -20.76 -2.56 -14.56
C CYS A 802 -21.78 -2.51 -15.69
N ILE A 803 -21.92 -1.35 -16.32
CA ILE A 803 -22.82 -1.11 -17.46
C ILE A 803 -21.97 -1.02 -18.73
N LEU A 804 -22.04 -2.04 -19.59
CA LEU A 804 -21.20 -2.22 -20.77
C LEU A 804 -22.05 -2.37 -22.06
N ASN A 805 -23.32 -2.00 -22.01
CA ASN A 805 -24.24 -2.22 -23.12
C ASN A 805 -23.75 -1.61 -24.43
N ASN A 806 -24.04 -2.31 -25.55
CA ASN A 806 -23.63 -1.91 -26.92
C ASN A 806 -22.10 -1.84 -27.13
N SER A 807 -21.29 -2.44 -26.26
CA SER A 807 -19.83 -2.41 -26.39
C SER A 807 -19.32 -3.49 -27.35
N ASN A 808 -18.21 -3.20 -28.02
CA ASN A 808 -17.55 -4.10 -28.94
C ASN A 808 -16.42 -4.88 -28.26
N PHE A 809 -16.63 -6.18 -28.05
CA PHE A 809 -15.65 -7.14 -27.53
C PHE A 809 -15.23 -8.15 -28.62
N SER A 810 -15.39 -7.81 -29.90
CA SER A 810 -15.04 -8.74 -30.97
C SER A 810 -13.54 -9.07 -30.95
N GLN A 811 -13.23 -10.35 -31.12
CA GLN A 811 -11.87 -10.88 -31.10
C GLN A 811 -11.07 -10.60 -29.81
N VAL A 812 -11.72 -10.17 -28.72
CA VAL A 812 -11.10 -9.95 -27.41
C VAL A 812 -10.61 -11.27 -26.81
N ASN A 813 -9.58 -11.20 -25.97
CA ASN A 813 -9.18 -12.34 -25.13
C ASN A 813 -9.57 -12.08 -23.66
N LEU A 814 -10.70 -12.62 -23.24
CA LEU A 814 -11.24 -12.57 -21.87
C LEU A 814 -11.08 -13.90 -21.13
N SER A 815 -10.08 -14.70 -21.48
CA SER A 815 -9.84 -15.97 -20.80
C SER A 815 -9.65 -15.76 -19.28
N LYS A 816 -10.37 -16.56 -18.47
CA LYS A 816 -10.36 -16.51 -16.99
C LYS A 816 -10.84 -15.19 -16.38
N SER A 817 -11.53 -14.36 -17.13
CA SER A 817 -12.04 -13.06 -16.65
C SER A 817 -13.41 -13.21 -15.97
N CYS A 818 -13.69 -12.28 -15.08
CA CYS A 818 -14.95 -12.23 -14.33
C CYS A 818 -15.82 -11.07 -14.84
N LEU A 819 -16.99 -11.40 -15.39
CA LEU A 819 -18.00 -10.45 -15.84
C LEU A 819 -19.36 -10.72 -15.19
N ARG A 820 -19.36 -11.23 -13.96
CA ARG A 820 -20.58 -11.62 -13.24
C ARG A 820 -21.47 -10.40 -12.97
N GLU A 821 -22.80 -10.62 -13.16
CA GLU A 821 -23.86 -9.68 -12.75
C GLU A 821 -23.72 -8.30 -13.43
N ASN A 822 -23.07 -8.24 -14.60
CA ASN A 822 -22.92 -7.01 -15.39
C ASN A 822 -23.98 -6.89 -16.48
N GLN A 823 -24.24 -5.66 -16.92
CA GLN A 823 -25.11 -5.36 -18.05
C GLN A 823 -24.28 -5.35 -19.35
N LEU A 824 -24.50 -6.33 -20.19
CA LEU A 824 -23.77 -6.60 -21.43
C LEU A 824 -24.73 -6.79 -22.61
N ASN A 825 -25.91 -6.16 -22.54
CA ASN A 825 -26.90 -6.27 -23.60
C ASN A 825 -26.39 -5.65 -24.93
N HIS A 826 -26.69 -6.29 -26.06
CA HIS A 826 -26.29 -5.87 -27.40
C HIS A 826 -24.77 -5.81 -27.62
N CYS A 827 -23.97 -6.52 -26.79
CA CYS A 827 -22.50 -6.57 -26.96
C CYS A 827 -22.09 -7.54 -28.07
N ASP A 828 -20.99 -7.23 -28.75
CA ASP A 828 -20.38 -8.10 -29.75
C ASP A 828 -19.17 -8.84 -29.19
N PHE A 829 -19.28 -10.16 -28.89
CA PHE A 829 -18.22 -11.08 -28.53
C PHE A 829 -17.83 -12.02 -29.69
N SER A 830 -18.10 -11.63 -30.93
CA SER A 830 -17.80 -12.50 -32.10
C SER A 830 -16.31 -12.80 -32.16
N HIS A 831 -15.99 -14.09 -32.33
CA HIS A 831 -14.61 -14.61 -32.38
C HIS A 831 -13.77 -14.37 -31.13
N ALA A 832 -14.38 -13.98 -30.00
CA ALA A 832 -13.67 -13.78 -28.73
C ALA A 832 -13.10 -15.10 -28.17
N GLN A 833 -12.03 -14.99 -27.39
CA GLN A 833 -11.49 -16.07 -26.57
C GLN A 833 -12.01 -15.89 -25.13
N LEU A 834 -12.89 -16.80 -24.72
CA LEU A 834 -13.63 -16.73 -23.45
C LEU A 834 -13.36 -17.93 -22.55
N ALA A 835 -12.28 -18.69 -22.80
CA ALA A 835 -12.01 -19.90 -22.04
C ALA A 835 -11.97 -19.64 -20.52
N GLU A 836 -12.77 -20.38 -19.76
CA GLU A 836 -12.92 -20.27 -18.29
C GLU A 836 -13.40 -18.87 -17.81
N ALA A 837 -13.98 -18.04 -18.69
CA ALA A 837 -14.60 -16.77 -18.31
C ALA A 837 -15.92 -16.99 -17.56
N ASP A 838 -16.28 -16.06 -16.67
CA ASP A 838 -17.48 -16.13 -15.86
C ASP A 838 -18.45 -14.97 -16.15
N PHE A 839 -19.55 -15.31 -16.84
CA PHE A 839 -20.69 -14.43 -17.15
C PHE A 839 -21.91 -14.75 -16.28
N SER A 840 -21.72 -15.41 -15.13
CA SER A 840 -22.84 -15.81 -14.27
C SER A 840 -23.66 -14.59 -13.83
N GLY A 841 -24.99 -14.68 -14.00
CA GLY A 841 -25.92 -13.60 -13.66
C GLY A 841 -25.87 -12.38 -14.59
N ALA A 842 -25.05 -12.38 -15.65
CA ALA A 842 -24.94 -11.27 -16.57
C ALA A 842 -26.18 -11.10 -17.45
N GLU A 843 -26.51 -9.86 -17.83
CA GLU A 843 -27.52 -9.52 -18.82
C GLU A 843 -26.88 -9.48 -20.21
N LEU A 844 -27.28 -10.40 -21.08
CA LEU A 844 -26.67 -10.65 -22.39
C LEU A 844 -27.72 -10.66 -23.51
N ALA A 845 -28.84 -9.95 -23.31
CA ALA A 845 -29.88 -9.92 -24.32
C ALA A 845 -29.35 -9.34 -25.64
N ASP A 846 -29.76 -9.99 -26.76
CA ASP A 846 -29.37 -9.57 -28.13
C ASP A 846 -27.85 -9.51 -28.40
N SER A 847 -27.01 -10.11 -27.52
CA SER A 847 -25.55 -10.12 -27.68
C SER A 847 -25.08 -11.19 -28.67
N GLN A 848 -23.94 -10.98 -29.31
CA GLN A 848 -23.37 -11.83 -30.34
C GLN A 848 -22.15 -12.59 -29.81
N PHE A 849 -22.15 -13.92 -29.96
CA PHE A 849 -21.04 -14.81 -29.61
C PHE A 849 -20.61 -15.67 -30.82
N VAL A 850 -20.83 -15.17 -32.03
CA VAL A 850 -20.61 -15.94 -33.25
C VAL A 850 -19.14 -16.38 -33.37
N GLY A 851 -18.90 -17.69 -33.42
CA GLY A 851 -17.54 -18.26 -33.52
C GLY A 851 -16.63 -18.05 -32.32
N ALA A 852 -17.17 -17.64 -31.18
CA ALA A 852 -16.38 -17.45 -29.96
C ALA A 852 -15.88 -18.79 -29.39
N LYS A 853 -14.70 -18.76 -28.74
CA LYS A 853 -14.05 -19.91 -28.10
C LYS A 853 -14.28 -19.85 -26.58
N ALA A 854 -15.34 -20.51 -26.11
CA ALA A 854 -15.86 -20.42 -24.76
C ALA A 854 -15.73 -21.75 -23.98
N HIS A 855 -14.62 -22.45 -24.10
CA HIS A 855 -14.38 -23.69 -23.38
C HIS A 855 -14.45 -23.46 -21.85
N ARG A 856 -15.30 -24.24 -21.14
CA ARG A 856 -15.55 -24.13 -19.69
C ARG A 856 -16.10 -22.77 -19.22
N THR A 857 -16.58 -21.94 -20.13
CA THR A 857 -17.18 -20.64 -19.77
C THR A 857 -18.47 -20.84 -18.97
N GLN A 858 -18.68 -19.98 -17.97
CA GLN A 858 -19.83 -20.02 -17.08
C GLN A 858 -20.85 -18.95 -17.48
N PHE A 859 -22.05 -19.37 -17.81
CA PHE A 859 -23.22 -18.51 -18.06
C PHE A 859 -24.37 -18.84 -17.08
N MET A 860 -24.03 -19.24 -15.86
CA MET A 860 -25.03 -19.63 -14.87
C MET A 860 -25.95 -18.45 -14.52
N LYS A 861 -27.28 -18.68 -14.55
CA LYS A 861 -28.29 -17.63 -14.25
C LYS A 861 -28.23 -16.39 -15.17
N SER A 862 -27.50 -16.42 -16.26
CA SER A 862 -27.45 -15.30 -17.20
C SER A 862 -28.74 -15.12 -18.00
N GLN A 863 -28.99 -13.89 -18.47
CA GLN A 863 -30.15 -13.51 -19.30
C GLN A 863 -29.67 -13.37 -20.75
N CYS A 864 -29.88 -14.42 -21.55
CA CYS A 864 -29.36 -14.49 -22.92
C CYS A 864 -30.46 -14.43 -23.99
N GLN A 865 -31.55 -13.66 -23.78
CA GLN A 865 -32.65 -13.59 -24.74
C GLN A 865 -32.13 -13.12 -26.11
N ASN A 866 -32.54 -13.81 -27.18
CA ASN A 866 -32.18 -13.54 -28.56
C ASN A 866 -30.68 -13.54 -28.85
N ALA A 867 -29.85 -14.04 -27.96
CA ALA A 867 -28.39 -14.04 -28.19
C ALA A 867 -28.04 -14.91 -29.40
N ASP A 868 -27.09 -14.44 -30.20
CA ASP A 868 -26.54 -15.17 -31.33
C ASP A 868 -25.32 -15.95 -30.93
N MET A 869 -25.46 -17.24 -30.68
CA MET A 869 -24.41 -18.18 -30.26
C MET A 869 -24.04 -19.18 -31.37
N ARG A 870 -24.20 -18.78 -32.63
CA ARG A 870 -23.82 -19.62 -33.77
C ARG A 870 -22.32 -19.90 -33.76
N GLU A 871 -21.96 -21.15 -34.05
CA GLU A 871 -20.55 -21.57 -34.11
C GLU A 871 -19.77 -21.40 -32.77
N LEU A 872 -20.47 -21.09 -31.66
CA LEU A 872 -19.88 -20.98 -30.34
C LEU A 872 -19.29 -22.33 -29.91
N ASN A 873 -18.04 -22.34 -29.42
CA ASN A 873 -17.45 -23.53 -28.80
C ASN A 873 -17.53 -23.42 -27.27
N LEU A 874 -18.65 -23.91 -26.68
CA LEU A 874 -18.93 -23.89 -25.24
C LEU A 874 -18.65 -25.25 -24.58
N MET A 875 -17.80 -26.08 -25.18
CA MET A 875 -17.49 -27.41 -24.62
C MET A 875 -17.20 -27.35 -23.10
N GLU A 876 -17.82 -28.24 -22.30
CA GLU A 876 -17.68 -28.31 -20.84
C GLU A 876 -18.11 -27.04 -20.08
N GLY A 877 -18.85 -26.12 -20.73
CA GLY A 877 -19.35 -24.88 -20.09
C GLY A 877 -20.64 -25.11 -19.31
N SER A 878 -21.17 -24.06 -18.71
CA SER A 878 -22.39 -24.11 -17.90
C SER A 878 -23.40 -23.04 -18.29
N LEU A 879 -24.62 -23.46 -18.58
CA LEU A 879 -25.82 -22.65 -18.77
C LEU A 879 -26.85 -22.93 -17.65
N TYR A 880 -26.40 -23.42 -16.48
CA TYR A 880 -27.24 -23.74 -15.34
C TYR A 880 -28.13 -22.56 -14.95
N LYS A 881 -29.44 -22.80 -14.91
CA LYS A 881 -30.46 -21.77 -14.62
C LYS A 881 -30.43 -20.55 -15.55
N ALA A 882 -29.78 -20.61 -16.70
CA ALA A 882 -29.78 -19.52 -17.66
C ALA A 882 -31.14 -19.35 -18.33
N TYR A 883 -31.49 -18.12 -18.69
CA TYR A 883 -32.69 -17.79 -19.44
C TYR A 883 -32.35 -17.69 -20.93
N LEU A 884 -32.78 -18.71 -21.69
CA LEU A 884 -32.36 -18.94 -23.08
C LEU A 884 -33.61 -18.96 -23.96
N VAL A 885 -34.19 -17.80 -24.24
CA VAL A 885 -35.38 -17.69 -25.13
C VAL A 885 -34.98 -16.97 -26.40
N GLY A 886 -35.20 -17.60 -27.55
CA GLY A 886 -34.86 -17.05 -28.86
C GLY A 886 -33.39 -17.17 -29.25
N VAL A 887 -32.60 -17.94 -28.48
CA VAL A 887 -31.15 -18.10 -28.72
C VAL A 887 -30.88 -18.97 -29.94
N THR A 888 -29.88 -18.58 -30.77
CA THR A 888 -29.42 -19.35 -31.92
C THR A 888 -28.10 -20.05 -31.62
N PHE A 889 -28.14 -21.40 -31.52
CA PHE A 889 -26.95 -22.25 -31.31
C PHE A 889 -26.54 -23.02 -32.58
N ASP A 890 -26.89 -22.54 -33.77
CA ASP A 890 -26.63 -23.31 -34.99
C ASP A 890 -25.12 -23.53 -35.17
N ARG A 891 -24.73 -24.77 -35.41
CA ARG A 891 -23.33 -25.23 -35.57
C ARG A 891 -22.45 -25.03 -34.32
N ALA A 892 -23.05 -24.75 -33.15
CA ALA A 892 -22.30 -24.62 -31.88
C ALA A 892 -21.81 -25.99 -31.38
N ASN A 893 -20.65 -26.00 -30.73
CA ASN A 893 -20.18 -27.16 -30.00
C ASN A 893 -20.56 -27.03 -28.53
N LEU A 894 -21.62 -27.76 -28.17
CA LEU A 894 -22.20 -27.78 -26.81
C LEU A 894 -21.90 -29.09 -26.09
N TYR A 895 -20.82 -29.81 -26.48
CA TYR A 895 -20.43 -31.06 -25.84
C TYR A 895 -20.28 -30.92 -24.33
N CYS A 896 -20.96 -31.74 -23.56
CA CYS A 896 -20.89 -31.75 -22.08
C CYS A 896 -21.31 -30.42 -21.41
N VAL A 897 -22.15 -29.60 -22.07
CA VAL A 897 -22.67 -28.34 -21.47
C VAL A 897 -23.77 -28.64 -20.46
N ASN A 898 -23.74 -28.00 -19.32
CA ASN A 898 -24.73 -28.13 -18.27
C ASN A 898 -25.94 -27.19 -18.55
N PHE A 899 -27.08 -27.76 -18.92
CA PHE A 899 -28.38 -27.05 -19.14
C PHE A 899 -29.39 -27.26 -18.01
N ILE A 900 -29.00 -27.79 -16.86
CA ILE A 900 -29.93 -28.09 -15.76
C ILE A 900 -30.65 -26.79 -15.36
N ASP A 901 -31.97 -26.89 -15.18
CA ASP A 901 -32.87 -25.78 -14.80
C ASP A 901 -32.86 -24.56 -15.74
N SER A 902 -32.27 -24.64 -16.93
CA SER A 902 -32.33 -23.55 -17.91
C SER A 902 -33.75 -23.34 -18.43
N THR A 903 -34.17 -22.11 -18.64
CA THR A 903 -35.43 -21.77 -19.32
C THR A 903 -35.16 -21.72 -20.82
N LEU A 904 -35.81 -22.64 -21.58
CA LEU A 904 -35.62 -22.77 -23.01
C LEU A 904 -36.89 -22.34 -23.75
N GLY A 905 -36.76 -21.64 -24.89
CA GLY A 905 -37.89 -21.26 -25.71
C GLY A 905 -37.48 -20.70 -27.08
N ASN A 906 -38.09 -21.21 -28.16
CA ASN A 906 -37.84 -20.77 -29.53
C ASN A 906 -36.38 -20.76 -29.98
N ASN A 907 -35.56 -21.68 -29.45
CA ASN A 907 -34.12 -21.76 -29.74
C ASN A 907 -33.88 -22.56 -31.03
N SER A 908 -32.80 -22.24 -31.74
CA SER A 908 -32.31 -23.01 -32.88
C SER A 908 -31.05 -23.78 -32.50
N TYR A 909 -30.96 -25.07 -32.83
CA TYR A 909 -29.83 -25.97 -32.60
C TYR A 909 -29.38 -26.68 -33.86
N LYS A 910 -29.61 -26.06 -35.05
CA LYS A 910 -29.28 -26.70 -36.33
C LYS A 910 -27.78 -27.02 -36.41
N ASP A 911 -27.51 -28.31 -36.65
CA ASP A 911 -26.14 -28.82 -36.77
C ASP A 911 -25.27 -28.62 -35.52
N ALA A 912 -25.86 -28.38 -34.33
CA ALA A 912 -25.13 -28.23 -33.07
C ALA A 912 -24.71 -29.60 -32.50
N ASN A 913 -23.56 -29.69 -31.85
CA ASN A 913 -23.12 -30.86 -31.10
C ASN A 913 -23.68 -30.80 -29.68
N LEU A 914 -24.65 -31.63 -29.39
CA LEU A 914 -25.32 -31.76 -28.09
C LEU A 914 -24.92 -33.02 -27.30
N ASP A 915 -23.84 -33.69 -27.71
CA ASP A 915 -23.40 -34.90 -27.05
C ASP A 915 -23.05 -34.67 -25.56
N GLN A 916 -23.43 -35.62 -24.71
CA GLN A 916 -23.25 -35.54 -23.25
C GLN A 916 -24.05 -34.40 -22.57
N THR A 917 -25.07 -33.85 -23.23
CA THR A 917 -26.02 -32.91 -22.62
C THR A 917 -27.37 -33.57 -22.34
N ILE A 918 -28.19 -32.96 -21.47
CA ILE A 918 -29.59 -33.39 -21.23
C ILE A 918 -30.47 -33.15 -22.47
N LEU A 919 -30.04 -32.30 -23.41
CA LEU A 919 -30.75 -31.96 -24.64
C LEU A 919 -30.56 -32.95 -25.79
N LYS A 920 -29.55 -33.88 -25.71
CA LYS A 920 -29.23 -34.80 -26.78
C LYS A 920 -30.43 -35.58 -27.32
N ASN A 921 -31.32 -35.99 -26.45
CA ASN A 921 -32.53 -36.75 -26.80
C ASN A 921 -33.82 -35.93 -26.69
N TRP A 922 -33.70 -34.63 -26.41
CA TRP A 922 -34.82 -33.73 -26.30
C TRP A 922 -35.37 -33.39 -27.69
N ARG A 923 -36.65 -33.53 -27.85
CA ARG A 923 -37.37 -33.12 -29.07
C ARG A 923 -38.46 -32.15 -28.62
N PRO A 924 -38.44 -30.90 -29.09
CA PRO A 924 -39.46 -29.91 -28.75
C PRO A 924 -40.84 -30.35 -29.24
#